data_7a4950d14598069bb1e06a4e9de3fb06
#
_entry.id   7a4950d14598069bb1e06a4e9de3fb06
#
_cell.length_a   1.000
_cell.length_b   1.000
_cell.length_c   1.000
_cell.angle_alpha   90.00
_cell.angle_beta   90.00
_cell.angle_gamma   90.00
#
_symmetry.space_group_name_H-M   'P 1'
#
loop_
_entity.id
_entity.type
_entity.pdbx_description
1 polymer ?
#
loop_
_entity_poly.entity_id
_entity_poly.type
_entity_poly.pdbx_seq_one_letter_code
_entity_poly.pdbx_strand_id
1 'polypeptide(L)'
;MDDKIFDKIQEVDLKKTMEKSYIDYAMSVIAARALPDVRDGLKPVQRRVLFSMIELNNGPDKPHRKCARIVGDTMGKYHPHGDSSIYGALVNMAQDWSMRCPLVDGHGNFGSVDGDGAAAMRYTEARLSKISMEMLADINKNTVDFIPNFDETESEPTVLPSRFPNLLVNGTTGIAVGMATNIPPHNLGEIISAVVKLIDNKVEEDRDTDIEELLSIVKGPDFPTGGMILGTRGVEEAYRTGHGKVRVRGITEIEPMDNGKSRIVITELPYLVNKARLIEKIAELVKDKKIDGITDLRDESDREGMRVVVELRRDVNANIVLNQLYKHTQLQDTFGVNMLALVNNEPKVMSLLEILSHYLDHQKDVVTRRTKYDLNKAEERAHILEGLLIALDNIDEVIKIIRGSKTVAEAKEQLMARFALSEIQASAIVDMRLRALTGLERDKLQEEYAELQRKIAYFKSILADEKLLLGVIKTEITEISSKYNDERRTQIGFDDNDITMEDMIPNENTVIAMTSLGYIKRMTVDNFKSQNRGGKGIKGMNTIEDDYIEDLLMCQTHQRILFFTNQGRVYLLKAYEIPEGSRTSRGVAIINLLQLNPGEKVSSIIPVTGIDENQNLFMVTKNGIVKKTPVTEYKNIRKGGLIAVNIRDDDELIEVKTTDSESEIFIVTKYGMCIRFNETEVRPTGRNTMGVRGMDLDDGDEVVGMQLNTQGDSLLIVSEKGYGKRTLLDQFHIQHRGGKGLKCYKIMEKTGYVVGVKAVNDDHEIMMITTGGIIIQLRMNDIRVLNRITSGVKMIDLADGIEVAKIAKVRDKVSDGTNEYANVDEAAENVENVVIIHDEVDLDIDDEDDEKLIFPKEEEEE
;
A
#
# COMPACT_ATOMS: atom_id res chain seq x y z
N MET A 1 22.31 -11.02 75.33
CA MET A 1 21.91 -11.72 74.07
C MET A 1 22.03 -10.68 72.97
N ASP A 2 23.16 -10.70 72.30
CA ASP A 2 23.44 -9.80 71.19
C ASP A 2 22.72 -10.37 69.95
N ASP A 3 21.59 -9.78 69.59
CA ASP A 3 20.96 -10.00 68.28
C ASP A 3 21.85 -9.37 67.19
N LYS A 4 22.72 -10.15 66.63
CA LYS A 4 23.44 -9.78 65.39
C LYS A 4 22.43 -9.76 64.27
N ILE A 5 21.90 -8.56 63.94
CA ILE A 5 21.23 -8.31 62.68
C ILE A 5 22.29 -8.45 61.61
N PHE A 6 22.35 -9.59 60.96
CA PHE A 6 23.17 -9.80 59.76
C PHE A 6 22.47 -9.09 58.57
N ASP A 7 22.77 -7.80 58.39
CA ASP A 7 22.46 -7.15 57.10
C ASP A 7 23.24 -7.86 56.01
N LYS A 8 22.50 -8.61 55.19
CA LYS A 8 23.03 -9.27 54.03
C LYS A 8 23.15 -8.27 52.90
N ILE A 9 24.28 -7.55 52.87
CA ILE A 9 24.55 -6.60 51.78
C ILE A 9 24.76 -7.44 50.50
N GLN A 10 23.88 -7.30 49.52
CA GLN A 10 24.06 -7.84 48.18
C GLN A 10 24.56 -6.70 47.28
N GLU A 11 25.73 -6.92 46.67
CA GLU A 11 26.16 -6.02 45.60
C GLU A 11 25.34 -6.30 44.33
N VAL A 12 24.64 -5.26 43.86
CA VAL A 12 23.80 -5.33 42.67
C VAL A 12 24.34 -4.37 41.63
N ASP A 13 24.63 -4.89 40.46
CA ASP A 13 25.00 -4.04 39.29
C ASP A 13 23.78 -3.20 38.88
N LEU A 14 23.84 -1.89 39.16
CA LEU A 14 22.78 -0.94 38.88
C LEU A 14 22.39 -0.96 37.38
N LYS A 15 23.37 -1.05 36.50
CA LYS A 15 23.10 -1.05 35.05
C LYS A 15 22.28 -2.29 34.65
N LYS A 16 22.70 -3.48 35.03
CA LYS A 16 21.99 -4.72 34.71
C LYS A 16 20.60 -4.78 35.33
N THR A 17 20.47 -4.28 36.58
CA THR A 17 19.15 -4.21 37.24
C THR A 17 18.21 -3.24 36.51
N MET A 18 18.70 -2.06 36.12
CA MET A 18 17.92 -1.09 35.37
C MET A 18 17.53 -1.63 33.99
N GLU A 19 18.47 -2.24 33.27
CA GLU A 19 18.19 -2.87 31.96
C GLU A 19 17.12 -3.94 32.09
N LYS A 20 17.24 -4.84 33.05
CA LYS A 20 16.25 -5.88 33.28
C LYS A 20 14.89 -5.34 33.66
N SER A 21 14.83 -4.42 34.64
CA SER A 21 13.58 -3.79 35.09
C SER A 21 12.90 -3.02 33.96
N TYR A 22 13.70 -2.35 33.10
CA TYR A 22 13.14 -1.62 31.95
C TYR A 22 12.57 -2.58 30.90
N ILE A 23 13.24 -3.70 30.63
CA ILE A 23 12.73 -4.73 29.71
C ILE A 23 11.44 -5.34 30.27
N ASP A 24 11.42 -5.70 31.57
CA ASP A 24 10.22 -6.28 32.20
C ASP A 24 9.04 -5.29 32.16
N TYR A 25 9.30 -4.00 32.42
CA TYR A 25 8.29 -2.96 32.28
C TYR A 25 7.82 -2.80 30.84
N ALA A 26 8.73 -2.73 29.87
CA ALA A 26 8.40 -2.61 28.45
C ALA A 26 7.54 -3.79 27.99
N MET A 27 7.90 -5.01 28.33
CA MET A 27 7.13 -6.22 28.01
C MET A 27 5.72 -6.17 28.61
N SER A 28 5.61 -5.75 29.87
CA SER A 28 4.32 -5.57 30.53
C SER A 28 3.44 -4.53 29.83
N VAL A 29 4.00 -3.39 29.44
CA VAL A 29 3.26 -2.33 28.72
C VAL A 29 2.83 -2.80 27.34
N ILE A 30 3.67 -3.52 26.63
CA ILE A 30 3.39 -4.05 25.29
C ILE A 30 2.28 -5.13 25.36
N ALA A 31 2.49 -6.17 26.15
CA ALA A 31 1.62 -7.34 26.15
C ALA A 31 0.32 -7.16 26.97
N ALA A 32 0.37 -6.35 28.07
CA ALA A 32 -0.72 -6.31 29.03
C ALA A 32 -1.37 -4.94 29.25
N ARG A 33 -1.07 -3.92 28.39
CA ARG A 33 -1.63 -2.59 28.59
C ARG A 33 -2.02 -1.85 27.32
N ALA A 34 -1.06 -1.59 26.40
CA ALA A 34 -1.23 -0.59 25.35
C ALA A 34 -1.72 -1.16 24.02
N LEU A 35 -1.35 -2.40 23.69
CA LEU A 35 -1.66 -2.99 22.40
C LEU A 35 -2.91 -3.89 22.46
N PRO A 36 -3.72 -3.92 21.39
CA PRO A 36 -4.86 -4.83 21.27
C PRO A 36 -4.41 -6.23 20.85
N ASP A 37 -5.18 -7.26 21.18
CA ASP A 37 -5.06 -8.57 20.57
C ASP A 37 -5.72 -8.57 19.17
N VAL A 38 -5.09 -9.21 18.20
CA VAL A 38 -5.59 -9.23 16.81
C VAL A 38 -6.95 -9.93 16.68
N ARG A 39 -7.25 -10.88 17.57
CA ARG A 39 -8.43 -11.74 17.53
C ARG A 39 -9.71 -11.00 17.93
N ASP A 40 -9.67 -10.21 19.02
CA ASP A 40 -10.85 -9.48 19.55
C ASP A 40 -10.72 -7.95 19.45
N GLY A 41 -9.54 -7.42 19.07
CA GLY A 41 -9.29 -6.00 18.91
C GLY A 41 -9.34 -5.18 20.21
N LEU A 42 -9.29 -5.82 21.36
CA LEU A 42 -9.42 -5.18 22.66
C LEU A 42 -8.10 -5.09 23.40
N LYS A 43 -7.92 -3.99 24.11
CA LYS A 43 -6.91 -3.88 25.15
C LYS A 43 -7.37 -4.64 26.39
N PRO A 44 -6.45 -5.11 27.26
CA PRO A 44 -6.82 -5.86 28.47
C PRO A 44 -7.88 -5.16 29.34
N VAL A 45 -7.75 -3.85 29.57
CA VAL A 45 -8.72 -3.10 30.36
C VAL A 45 -10.13 -3.10 29.73
N GLN A 46 -10.23 -2.97 28.41
CA GLN A 46 -11.50 -2.98 27.70
C GLN A 46 -12.17 -4.36 27.79
N ARG A 47 -11.40 -5.42 27.56
CA ARG A 47 -11.86 -6.80 27.68
C ARG A 47 -12.39 -7.11 29.08
N ARG A 48 -11.67 -6.69 30.10
CA ARG A 48 -12.05 -6.88 31.52
C ARG A 48 -13.31 -6.11 31.89
N VAL A 49 -13.50 -4.89 31.38
CA VAL A 49 -14.72 -4.11 31.59
C VAL A 49 -15.94 -4.81 30.97
N LEU A 50 -15.85 -5.25 29.71
CA LEU A 50 -16.95 -5.95 29.05
C LEU A 50 -17.27 -7.28 29.74
N PHE A 51 -16.25 -8.02 30.16
CA PHE A 51 -16.41 -9.28 30.90
C PHE A 51 -17.04 -9.05 32.27
N SER A 52 -16.60 -8.05 33.04
CA SER A 52 -17.24 -7.68 34.30
C SER A 52 -18.71 -7.30 34.11
N MET A 53 -19.06 -6.58 33.01
CA MET A 53 -20.44 -6.18 32.73
C MET A 53 -21.34 -7.37 32.43
N ILE A 54 -20.88 -8.42 31.72
CA ILE A 54 -21.70 -9.61 31.48
C ILE A 54 -21.87 -10.43 32.76
N GLU A 55 -20.80 -10.57 33.58
CA GLU A 55 -20.89 -11.23 34.90
C GLU A 55 -21.88 -10.52 35.83
N LEU A 56 -21.93 -9.19 35.78
CA LEU A 56 -22.93 -8.41 36.49
C LEU A 56 -24.37 -8.56 35.93
N ASN A 57 -24.57 -9.35 34.87
CA ASN A 57 -25.85 -9.46 34.16
C ASN A 57 -26.38 -8.08 33.73
N ASN A 58 -25.49 -7.26 33.10
CA ASN A 58 -25.76 -5.89 32.70
C ASN A 58 -25.91 -5.78 31.17
N GLY A 59 -26.76 -6.64 30.61
CA GLY A 59 -27.05 -6.70 29.18
C GLY A 59 -27.95 -5.56 28.67
N PRO A 60 -28.16 -5.44 27.35
CA PRO A 60 -28.90 -4.35 26.70
C PRO A 60 -30.40 -4.37 27.05
N ASP A 61 -30.94 -5.49 27.49
CA ASP A 61 -32.30 -5.69 27.95
C ASP A 61 -32.53 -5.33 29.45
N LYS A 62 -31.45 -4.99 30.15
CA LYS A 62 -31.49 -4.65 31.59
C LYS A 62 -31.39 -3.14 31.79
N PRO A 63 -31.84 -2.64 32.96
CA PRO A 63 -31.62 -1.24 33.33
C PRO A 63 -30.12 -0.89 33.39
N HIS A 64 -29.79 0.35 33.06
CA HIS A 64 -28.45 0.88 33.23
C HIS A 64 -28.00 0.80 34.70
N ARG A 65 -26.73 0.50 34.93
CA ARG A 65 -26.10 0.50 36.25
C ARG A 65 -25.14 1.68 36.40
N LYS A 66 -24.99 2.18 37.63
CA LYS A 66 -23.98 3.23 37.90
C LYS A 66 -22.60 2.76 37.46
N CYS A 67 -21.89 3.63 36.73
CA CYS A 67 -20.53 3.35 36.27
C CYS A 67 -19.58 3.02 37.43
N ALA A 68 -19.78 3.66 38.59
CA ALA A 68 -19.03 3.34 39.81
C ALA A 68 -19.13 1.88 40.24
N ARG A 69 -20.30 1.21 40.01
CA ARG A 69 -20.45 -0.21 40.31
C ARG A 69 -19.66 -1.08 39.33
N ILE A 70 -19.71 -0.75 38.04
CA ILE A 70 -18.97 -1.48 37.00
C ILE A 70 -17.46 -1.35 37.21
N VAL A 71 -16.99 -0.12 37.42
CA VAL A 71 -15.57 0.20 37.69
C VAL A 71 -15.09 -0.52 38.96
N GLY A 72 -15.88 -0.51 40.04
CA GLY A 72 -15.53 -1.16 41.32
C GLY A 72 -15.41 -2.68 41.18
N ASP A 73 -16.34 -3.33 40.46
CA ASP A 73 -16.32 -4.77 40.22
C ASP A 73 -15.11 -5.16 39.31
N THR A 74 -14.88 -4.41 38.23
CA THR A 74 -13.75 -4.62 37.35
C THR A 74 -12.41 -4.47 38.10
N MET A 75 -12.27 -3.42 38.91
CA MET A 75 -11.07 -3.15 39.67
C MET A 75 -10.80 -4.23 40.74
N GLY A 76 -11.87 -4.63 41.44
CA GLY A 76 -11.76 -5.59 42.54
C GLY A 76 -11.46 -7.02 42.09
N LYS A 77 -11.95 -7.42 40.90
CA LYS A 77 -11.83 -8.79 40.42
C LYS A 77 -10.75 -8.98 39.34
N TYR A 78 -10.57 -8.05 38.44
CA TYR A 78 -9.82 -8.31 37.20
C TYR A 78 -8.69 -7.32 36.90
N HIS A 79 -8.83 -6.04 37.23
CA HIS A 79 -7.88 -5.01 36.78
C HIS A 79 -7.33 -4.19 37.96
N PRO A 80 -6.16 -4.58 38.54
CA PRO A 80 -5.60 -3.97 39.74
C PRO A 80 -4.90 -2.64 39.47
N HIS A 81 -5.63 -1.69 38.85
CA HIS A 81 -5.12 -0.35 38.51
C HIS A 81 -6.14 0.72 38.93
N GLY A 82 -5.77 2.01 38.79
CA GLY A 82 -6.60 3.11 39.21
C GLY A 82 -7.97 3.17 38.54
N ASP A 83 -8.99 3.50 39.34
CA ASP A 83 -10.38 3.63 38.93
C ASP A 83 -10.60 4.59 37.75
N SER A 84 -9.83 5.70 37.70
CA SER A 84 -9.88 6.67 36.61
C SER A 84 -9.47 6.09 35.27
N SER A 85 -8.53 5.15 35.24
CA SER A 85 -8.10 4.45 34.02
C SER A 85 -9.20 3.52 33.50
N ILE A 86 -9.86 2.77 34.41
CA ILE A 86 -10.95 1.86 34.06
C ILE A 86 -12.18 2.65 33.60
N TYR A 87 -12.51 3.74 34.33
CA TYR A 87 -13.61 4.60 33.94
C TYR A 87 -13.37 5.29 32.60
N GLY A 88 -12.15 5.78 32.34
CA GLY A 88 -11.78 6.36 31.05
C GLY A 88 -11.93 5.37 29.88
N ALA A 89 -11.58 4.11 30.06
CA ALA A 89 -11.79 3.07 29.07
C ALA A 89 -13.29 2.79 28.82
N LEU A 90 -14.08 2.72 29.90
CA LEU A 90 -15.55 2.55 29.81
C LEU A 90 -16.19 3.72 29.07
N VAL A 91 -15.80 4.96 29.39
CA VAL A 91 -16.30 6.19 28.76
C VAL A 91 -15.96 6.18 27.25
N ASN A 92 -14.72 5.86 26.89
CA ASN A 92 -14.31 5.80 25.48
C ASN A 92 -15.13 4.80 24.67
N MET A 93 -15.45 3.62 25.25
CA MET A 93 -16.28 2.61 24.59
C MET A 93 -17.75 3.01 24.43
N ALA A 94 -18.21 4.07 25.12
CA ALA A 94 -19.58 4.59 25.03
C ALA A 94 -19.71 5.82 24.13
N GLN A 95 -18.59 6.41 23.67
CA GLN A 95 -18.60 7.63 22.86
C GLN A 95 -18.79 7.30 21.38
N ASP A 96 -19.80 7.86 20.75
CA ASP A 96 -20.16 7.67 19.35
C ASP A 96 -19.22 8.39 18.36
N TRP A 97 -18.44 9.38 18.84
CA TRP A 97 -17.38 10.03 18.07
C TRP A 97 -15.99 9.37 18.24
N SER A 98 -15.86 8.44 19.19
CA SER A 98 -14.60 7.67 19.41
C SER A 98 -14.68 6.27 18.81
N MET A 99 -15.83 5.63 18.89
CA MET A 99 -16.06 4.25 18.41
C MET A 99 -17.02 4.27 17.22
N ARG A 100 -16.66 3.55 16.15
CA ARG A 100 -17.55 3.40 14.98
C ARG A 100 -18.82 2.60 15.33
N CYS A 101 -18.66 1.60 16.16
CA CYS A 101 -19.73 0.80 16.76
C CYS A 101 -19.52 0.78 18.28
N PRO A 102 -20.16 1.67 19.07
CA PRO A 102 -20.01 1.73 20.52
C PRO A 102 -20.34 0.40 21.19
N LEU A 103 -19.46 -0.06 22.08
CA LEU A 103 -19.61 -1.31 22.82
C LEU A 103 -20.36 -1.14 24.13
N VAL A 104 -20.49 0.08 24.60
CA VAL A 104 -21.19 0.44 25.85
C VAL A 104 -22.30 1.42 25.53
N ASP A 105 -23.49 1.17 26.07
CA ASP A 105 -24.62 2.08 26.02
C ASP A 105 -24.62 2.92 27.31
N GLY A 106 -24.24 4.20 27.16
CA GLY A 106 -24.09 5.15 28.27
C GLY A 106 -25.33 6.03 28.47
N HIS A 107 -25.65 6.32 29.73
CA HIS A 107 -26.68 7.26 30.12
C HIS A 107 -26.13 8.32 31.06
N GLY A 108 -26.27 9.58 30.66
CA GLY A 108 -25.70 10.72 31.36
C GLY A 108 -24.68 11.48 30.50
N ASN A 109 -23.77 12.22 31.13
CA ASN A 109 -22.73 12.99 30.44
C ASN A 109 -21.44 12.17 30.35
N PHE A 110 -21.14 11.69 29.13
CA PHE A 110 -19.93 10.96 28.78
C PHE A 110 -18.87 11.82 28.06
N GLY A 111 -18.99 13.14 28.18
CA GLY A 111 -18.10 14.09 27.49
C GLY A 111 -18.70 14.64 26.21
N SER A 112 -17.90 15.40 25.46
CA SER A 112 -18.29 15.97 24.19
C SER A 112 -17.11 16.01 23.20
N VAL A 113 -17.39 16.31 21.93
CA VAL A 113 -16.37 16.51 20.87
C VAL A 113 -15.50 17.76 21.17
N ASP A 114 -15.96 18.65 22.05
CA ASP A 114 -15.21 19.81 22.55
C ASP A 114 -14.07 19.44 23.51
N GLY A 115 -14.02 18.17 23.91
CA GLY A 115 -13.01 17.66 24.83
C GLY A 115 -13.40 17.79 26.29
N ASP A 116 -14.67 18.10 26.58
CA ASP A 116 -15.18 18.05 27.93
C ASP A 116 -15.07 16.62 28.48
N GLY A 117 -14.63 16.53 29.72
CA GLY A 117 -14.57 15.24 30.41
C GLY A 117 -15.95 14.69 30.76
N ALA A 118 -16.04 13.38 30.89
CA ALA A 118 -17.24 12.75 31.41
C ALA A 118 -17.52 13.20 32.85
N ALA A 119 -18.80 13.24 33.23
CA ALA A 119 -19.19 13.45 34.61
C ALA A 119 -18.65 12.33 35.51
N ALA A 120 -18.49 12.59 36.81
CA ALA A 120 -17.98 11.60 37.74
C ALA A 120 -18.82 10.31 37.74
N MET A 121 -18.16 9.14 37.82
CA MET A 121 -18.77 7.80 37.66
C MET A 121 -19.96 7.48 38.60
N ARG A 122 -20.13 8.27 39.66
CA ARG A 122 -21.30 8.18 40.55
C ARG A 122 -22.60 8.74 39.93
N TYR A 123 -22.46 9.61 38.89
CA TYR A 123 -23.60 10.22 38.20
C TYR A 123 -23.96 9.48 36.92
N THR A 124 -22.97 8.98 36.18
CA THR A 124 -23.17 8.27 34.91
C THR A 124 -23.60 6.83 35.12
N GLU A 125 -24.37 6.32 34.16
CA GLU A 125 -24.82 4.93 34.12
C GLU A 125 -24.49 4.29 32.80
N ALA A 126 -24.30 2.97 32.79
CA ALA A 126 -23.93 2.23 31.57
C ALA A 126 -24.49 0.81 31.59
N ARG A 127 -24.66 0.24 30.40
CA ARG A 127 -24.91 -1.17 30.13
C ARG A 127 -24.23 -1.61 28.87
N LEU A 128 -24.17 -2.92 28.60
CA LEU A 128 -23.68 -3.43 27.33
C LEU A 128 -24.58 -2.98 26.18
N SER A 129 -23.98 -2.59 25.05
CA SER A 129 -24.72 -2.33 23.83
C SER A 129 -25.18 -3.64 23.17
N LYS A 130 -26.09 -3.58 22.20
CA LYS A 130 -26.56 -4.79 21.51
C LYS A 130 -25.44 -5.49 20.77
N ILE A 131 -24.55 -4.75 20.09
CA ILE A 131 -23.43 -5.33 19.33
C ILE A 131 -22.36 -5.95 20.23
N SER A 132 -22.16 -5.45 21.46
CA SER A 132 -21.20 -6.04 22.39
C SER A 132 -21.62 -7.43 22.89
N MET A 133 -22.89 -7.78 22.78
CA MET A 133 -23.34 -9.16 23.03
C MET A 133 -22.79 -10.15 22.02
N GLU A 134 -22.52 -9.70 20.77
CA GLU A 134 -21.84 -10.53 19.75
C GLU A 134 -20.35 -10.74 20.07
N MET A 135 -19.72 -9.79 20.78
CA MET A 135 -18.34 -9.96 21.28
C MET A 135 -18.25 -11.06 22.37
N LEU A 136 -19.29 -11.19 23.20
CA LEU A 136 -19.35 -12.06 24.37
C LEU A 136 -20.14 -13.34 24.12
N ALA A 137 -20.67 -13.53 22.92
CA ALA A 137 -21.54 -14.65 22.59
C ALA A 137 -20.85 -16.00 22.85
N ASP A 138 -21.58 -16.91 23.48
CA ASP A 138 -21.11 -18.27 23.75
C ASP A 138 -19.84 -18.38 24.65
N ILE A 139 -19.46 -17.34 25.38
CA ILE A 139 -18.28 -17.34 26.25
C ILE A 139 -18.33 -18.45 27.30
N ASN A 140 -19.53 -18.85 27.74
CA ASN A 140 -19.77 -19.92 28.71
C ASN A 140 -19.69 -21.33 28.11
N LYS A 141 -19.41 -21.46 26.79
CA LYS A 141 -19.32 -22.76 26.10
C LYS A 141 -17.88 -23.20 25.84
N ASN A 142 -16.93 -22.77 26.66
CA ASN A 142 -15.51 -23.09 26.53
C ASN A 142 -14.91 -22.70 25.18
N THR A 143 -15.38 -21.58 24.62
CA THR A 143 -14.98 -21.06 23.32
C THR A 143 -13.60 -20.41 23.33
N VAL A 144 -13.16 -19.90 24.49
CA VAL A 144 -11.89 -19.22 24.71
C VAL A 144 -11.23 -19.75 25.99
N ASP A 145 -9.94 -19.49 26.12
CA ASP A 145 -9.19 -19.90 27.31
C ASP A 145 -9.37 -18.88 28.44
N PHE A 146 -9.43 -19.39 29.66
CA PHE A 146 -9.49 -18.61 30.88
C PHE A 146 -8.18 -18.78 31.66
N ILE A 147 -7.71 -17.69 32.24
CA ILE A 147 -6.56 -17.65 33.13
C ILE A 147 -6.97 -17.15 34.52
N PRO A 148 -6.26 -17.52 35.58
CA PRO A 148 -6.47 -16.90 36.87
C PRO A 148 -6.26 -15.39 36.81
N ASN A 149 -7.04 -14.65 37.60
CA ASN A 149 -6.82 -13.21 37.78
C ASN A 149 -5.55 -12.93 38.59
N PHE A 150 -5.29 -11.66 38.94
CA PHE A 150 -4.08 -11.23 39.65
C PHE A 150 -3.91 -11.81 41.07
N ASP A 151 -4.97 -12.23 41.74
CA ASP A 151 -4.96 -12.81 43.11
C ASP A 151 -5.40 -14.30 43.13
N GLU A 152 -5.59 -14.90 41.96
CA GLU A 152 -5.99 -16.29 41.75
C GLU A 152 -7.35 -16.67 42.38
N THR A 153 -8.20 -15.68 42.70
CA THR A 153 -9.53 -15.91 43.26
C THR A 153 -10.62 -16.06 42.19
N GLU A 154 -10.43 -15.44 41.04
CA GLU A 154 -11.37 -15.47 39.92
C GLU A 154 -10.64 -15.87 38.62
N SER A 155 -11.39 -16.11 37.55
CA SER A 155 -10.85 -16.41 36.24
C SER A 155 -11.29 -15.37 35.22
N GLU A 156 -10.37 -14.95 34.35
CA GLU A 156 -10.66 -14.00 33.27
C GLU A 156 -10.35 -14.60 31.91
N PRO A 157 -11.09 -14.21 30.84
CA PRO A 157 -10.82 -14.71 29.51
C PRO A 157 -9.56 -14.07 28.93
N THR A 158 -8.73 -14.86 28.26
CA THR A 158 -7.54 -14.35 27.54
C THR A 158 -7.92 -13.47 26.34
N VAL A 159 -9.04 -13.79 25.71
CA VAL A 159 -9.59 -13.11 24.52
C VAL A 159 -11.11 -13.34 24.52
N LEU A 160 -11.87 -12.46 23.88
CA LEU A 160 -13.31 -12.68 23.71
C LEU A 160 -13.62 -13.47 22.42
N PRO A 161 -14.76 -14.18 22.35
CA PRO A 161 -15.18 -14.89 21.14
C PRO A 161 -15.30 -14.01 19.90
N SER A 162 -15.74 -12.76 20.05
CA SER A 162 -15.72 -11.69 19.03
C SER A 162 -16.26 -12.12 17.66
N ARG A 163 -17.57 -12.30 17.52
CA ARG A 163 -18.22 -12.75 16.29
C ARG A 163 -18.10 -11.79 15.10
N PHE A 164 -17.55 -10.60 15.30
CA PHE A 164 -17.22 -9.66 14.23
C PHE A 164 -15.79 -9.10 14.42
N PRO A 165 -15.09 -8.68 13.35
CA PRO A 165 -13.68 -8.25 13.42
C PRO A 165 -13.55 -6.85 14.04
N ASN A 166 -13.73 -6.76 15.35
CA ASN A 166 -13.78 -5.53 16.13
C ASN A 166 -12.51 -4.68 15.97
N LEU A 167 -11.32 -5.30 15.81
CA LEU A 167 -10.06 -4.56 15.61
C LEU A 167 -10.14 -3.59 14.43
N LEU A 168 -10.71 -4.02 13.32
CA LEU A 168 -10.85 -3.19 12.12
C LEU A 168 -12.10 -2.31 12.17
N VAL A 169 -13.21 -2.83 12.73
CA VAL A 169 -14.47 -2.08 12.79
C VAL A 169 -14.34 -0.84 13.67
N ASN A 170 -13.84 -0.98 14.87
CA ASN A 170 -13.68 0.13 15.82
C ASN A 170 -12.29 0.78 15.78
N GLY A 171 -11.31 0.11 15.21
CA GLY A 171 -9.92 0.58 15.27
C GLY A 171 -9.38 0.65 16.69
N THR A 172 -8.19 1.15 16.84
CA THR A 172 -7.55 1.40 18.14
C THR A 172 -6.35 2.31 18.02
N THR A 173 -6.08 3.08 19.06
CA THR A 173 -4.85 3.87 19.21
C THR A 173 -4.16 3.49 20.50
N GLY A 174 -2.84 3.36 20.50
CA GLY A 174 -2.10 3.01 21.72
C GLY A 174 -0.61 3.29 21.59
N ILE A 175 -0.02 3.76 22.68
CA ILE A 175 1.40 4.06 22.78
C ILE A 175 2.02 3.10 23.76
N ALA A 176 2.91 2.23 23.29
CA ALA A 176 3.72 1.31 24.10
C ALA A 176 5.17 1.80 24.18
N VAL A 177 6.03 1.01 24.81
CA VAL A 177 7.46 1.31 24.87
C VAL A 177 8.12 0.95 23.54
N GLY A 178 8.67 1.93 22.85
CA GLY A 178 9.36 1.75 21.57
C GLY A 178 8.47 1.50 20.35
N MET A 179 7.15 1.44 20.52
CA MET A 179 6.19 1.22 19.42
C MET A 179 4.82 1.83 19.73
N ALA A 180 4.05 2.09 18.70
CA ALA A 180 2.69 2.59 18.82
C ALA A 180 1.78 1.90 17.82
N THR A 181 0.51 1.73 18.16
CA THR A 181 -0.53 1.28 17.23
C THR A 181 -1.48 2.42 16.91
N ASN A 182 -1.93 2.48 15.66
CA ASN A 182 -2.93 3.45 15.22
C ASN A 182 -3.72 2.85 14.06
N ILE A 183 -4.69 2.02 14.39
CA ILE A 183 -5.56 1.32 13.44
C ILE A 183 -6.84 2.12 13.27
N PRO A 184 -7.17 2.58 12.06
CA PRO A 184 -8.39 3.34 11.82
C PRO A 184 -9.64 2.46 11.90
N PRO A 185 -10.79 3.02 12.27
CA PRO A 185 -12.07 2.34 12.20
C PRO A 185 -12.56 2.19 10.75
N HIS A 186 -13.44 1.19 10.51
CA HIS A 186 -13.96 0.85 9.19
C HIS A 186 -15.46 0.57 9.24
N ASN A 187 -16.10 0.60 8.07
CA ASN A 187 -17.50 0.20 7.93
C ASN A 187 -17.67 -1.30 8.18
N LEU A 188 -18.63 -1.65 9.04
CA LEU A 188 -18.90 -3.04 9.43
C LEU A 188 -19.24 -3.93 8.23
N GLY A 189 -20.08 -3.44 7.31
CA GLY A 189 -20.49 -4.19 6.13
C GLY A 189 -19.36 -4.46 5.16
N GLU A 190 -18.47 -3.49 4.93
CA GLU A 190 -17.29 -3.66 4.07
C GLU A 190 -16.34 -4.71 4.65
N ILE A 191 -16.03 -4.64 5.95
CA ILE A 191 -15.14 -5.60 6.60
C ILE A 191 -15.73 -6.99 6.63
N ILE A 192 -17.04 -7.13 6.93
CA ILE A 192 -17.72 -8.43 6.87
C ILE A 192 -17.70 -8.99 5.44
N SER A 193 -17.94 -8.16 4.44
CA SER A 193 -17.89 -8.59 3.03
C SER A 193 -16.48 -9.06 2.63
N ALA A 194 -15.43 -8.44 3.18
CA ALA A 194 -14.07 -8.89 2.98
C ALA A 194 -13.81 -10.26 3.63
N VAL A 195 -14.30 -10.49 4.85
CA VAL A 195 -14.21 -11.82 5.51
C VAL A 195 -14.99 -12.88 4.71
N VAL A 196 -16.19 -12.56 4.24
CA VAL A 196 -16.99 -13.46 3.39
C VAL A 196 -16.23 -13.81 2.12
N LYS A 197 -15.56 -12.85 1.48
CA LYS A 197 -14.73 -13.10 0.29
C LYS A 197 -13.57 -14.06 0.58
N LEU A 198 -12.91 -13.91 1.77
CA LEU A 198 -11.87 -14.86 2.19
C LEU A 198 -12.43 -16.29 2.31
N ILE A 199 -13.62 -16.41 2.90
CA ILE A 199 -14.29 -17.71 3.07
C ILE A 199 -14.65 -18.31 1.71
N ASP A 200 -15.23 -17.51 0.82
CA ASP A 200 -15.67 -17.97 -0.51
C ASP A 200 -14.50 -18.46 -1.35
N ASN A 201 -13.40 -17.73 -1.40
CA ASN A 201 -12.20 -18.17 -2.11
C ASN A 201 -11.65 -19.50 -1.57
N LYS A 202 -11.69 -19.71 -0.24
CA LYS A 202 -11.28 -21.00 0.36
C LYS A 202 -12.27 -22.14 0.10
N VAL A 203 -13.57 -21.88 0.18
CA VAL A 203 -14.62 -22.92 0.07
C VAL A 203 -14.88 -23.30 -1.38
N GLU A 204 -15.03 -22.31 -2.27
CA GLU A 204 -15.46 -22.49 -3.65
C GLU A 204 -14.29 -22.70 -4.62
N GLU A 205 -13.21 -21.93 -4.46
CA GLU A 205 -12.08 -21.88 -5.40
C GLU A 205 -10.82 -22.60 -4.88
N ASP A 206 -10.79 -22.96 -3.60
CA ASP A 206 -9.66 -23.62 -2.90
C ASP A 206 -8.32 -22.89 -3.11
N ARG A 207 -8.38 -21.55 -3.09
CA ARG A 207 -7.23 -20.65 -3.26
C ARG A 207 -7.13 -19.60 -2.15
N ASP A 208 -5.94 -19.04 -2.02
CA ASP A 208 -5.73 -17.88 -1.16
C ASP A 208 -6.27 -16.60 -1.82
N THR A 209 -6.72 -15.66 -0.99
CA THR A 209 -7.26 -14.38 -1.45
C THR A 209 -6.13 -13.40 -1.71
N ASP A 210 -6.21 -12.67 -2.82
CA ASP A 210 -5.29 -11.58 -3.12
C ASP A 210 -5.72 -10.29 -2.40
N ILE A 211 -4.75 -9.47 -2.03
CA ILE A 211 -4.99 -8.16 -1.42
C ILE A 211 -5.81 -7.23 -2.34
N GLU A 212 -5.64 -7.34 -3.66
CA GLU A 212 -6.37 -6.55 -4.66
C GLU A 212 -7.89 -6.77 -4.58
N GLU A 213 -8.31 -8.02 -4.32
CA GLU A 213 -9.72 -8.34 -4.14
C GLU A 213 -10.30 -7.65 -2.90
N LEU A 214 -9.51 -7.58 -1.82
CA LEU A 214 -9.92 -6.90 -0.60
C LEU A 214 -9.98 -5.38 -0.76
N LEU A 215 -9.04 -4.79 -1.50
CA LEU A 215 -9.02 -3.36 -1.81
C LEU A 215 -10.25 -2.92 -2.64
N SER A 216 -10.79 -3.81 -3.45
CA SER A 216 -12.03 -3.54 -4.19
C SER A 216 -13.27 -3.47 -3.30
N ILE A 217 -13.26 -4.17 -2.15
CA ILE A 217 -14.37 -4.28 -1.18
C ILE A 217 -14.24 -3.22 -0.09
N VAL A 218 -13.07 -3.16 0.56
CA VAL A 218 -12.79 -2.22 1.65
C VAL A 218 -12.20 -0.95 1.06
N LYS A 219 -13.04 0.03 0.81
CA LYS A 219 -12.67 1.27 0.10
C LYS A 219 -11.75 2.18 0.91
N GLY A 220 -11.77 2.08 2.23
CA GLY A 220 -10.97 2.89 3.13
C GLY A 220 -11.51 2.95 4.56
N PRO A 221 -10.82 3.63 5.48
CA PRO A 221 -11.33 3.92 6.81
C PRO A 221 -12.73 4.56 6.78
N ASP A 222 -13.52 4.31 7.80
CA ASP A 222 -14.85 4.90 8.01
C ASP A 222 -14.93 5.50 9.42
N PHE A 223 -14.58 6.77 9.52
CA PHE A 223 -14.46 7.44 10.81
C PHE A 223 -15.84 7.77 11.41
N PRO A 224 -16.01 7.62 12.72
CA PRO A 224 -17.27 7.92 13.39
C PRO A 224 -17.70 9.39 13.24
N THR A 225 -16.76 10.31 13.08
CA THR A 225 -16.98 11.76 12.90
C THR A 225 -17.20 12.16 11.44
N GLY A 226 -17.27 11.19 10.51
CA GLY A 226 -17.43 11.47 9.07
C GLY A 226 -16.16 12.01 8.42
N GLY A 227 -16.30 13.15 7.74
CA GLY A 227 -15.22 13.77 6.99
C GLY A 227 -14.99 13.15 5.61
N MET A 228 -13.98 13.64 4.92
CA MET A 228 -13.60 13.20 3.58
C MET A 228 -12.14 12.74 3.55
N ILE A 229 -11.89 11.54 3.07
CA ILE A 229 -10.54 11.04 2.76
C ILE A 229 -10.14 11.58 1.40
N LEU A 230 -8.93 12.14 1.30
CA LEU A 230 -8.37 12.69 0.08
C LEU A 230 -7.42 11.68 -0.57
N GLY A 231 -7.85 11.12 -1.70
CA GLY A 231 -7.11 10.11 -2.46
C GLY A 231 -7.09 8.72 -1.81
N THR A 232 -6.81 7.69 -2.60
CA THR A 232 -6.79 6.28 -2.16
C THR A 232 -5.39 5.75 -1.88
N ARG A 233 -4.35 6.37 -2.44
CA ARG A 233 -2.97 5.88 -2.38
C ARG A 233 -2.45 5.61 -0.97
N GLY A 234 -2.74 6.52 -0.02
CA GLY A 234 -2.32 6.34 1.38
C GLY A 234 -3.07 5.20 2.08
N VAL A 235 -4.31 4.94 1.66
CA VAL A 235 -5.12 3.81 2.15
C VAL A 235 -4.58 2.49 1.60
N GLU A 236 -4.31 2.41 0.30
CA GLU A 236 -3.74 1.22 -0.35
C GLU A 236 -2.37 0.85 0.25
N GLU A 237 -1.50 1.84 0.46
CA GLU A 237 -0.21 1.63 1.10
C GLU A 237 -0.38 1.05 2.51
N ALA A 238 -1.33 1.60 3.30
CA ALA A 238 -1.63 1.12 4.65
C ALA A 238 -2.12 -0.33 4.64
N TYR A 239 -3.02 -0.69 3.73
CA TYR A 239 -3.59 -2.05 3.68
C TYR A 239 -2.61 -3.10 3.17
N ARG A 240 -1.65 -2.72 2.31
CA ARG A 240 -0.59 -3.62 1.83
C ARG A 240 0.52 -3.83 2.84
N THR A 241 0.94 -2.76 3.51
CA THR A 241 2.19 -2.77 4.32
C THR A 241 1.96 -2.68 5.83
N GLY A 242 0.74 -2.38 6.27
CA GLY A 242 0.44 -2.04 7.66
C GLY A 242 0.80 -0.60 8.04
N HIS A 243 1.40 0.19 7.13
CA HIS A 243 1.77 1.58 7.35
C HIS A 243 1.27 2.47 6.22
N GLY A 244 0.72 3.62 6.53
CA GLY A 244 0.25 4.56 5.52
C GLY A 244 -0.12 5.92 6.10
N LYS A 245 -0.35 6.88 5.21
CA LYS A 245 -0.75 8.26 5.57
C LYS A 245 -2.07 8.56 4.87
N VAL A 246 -3.15 8.58 5.62
CA VAL A 246 -4.49 8.90 5.12
C VAL A 246 -4.79 10.36 5.43
N ARG A 247 -4.95 11.19 4.40
CA ARG A 247 -5.37 12.58 4.59
C ARG A 247 -6.86 12.66 4.76
N VAL A 248 -7.31 13.33 5.81
CA VAL A 248 -8.71 13.51 6.14
C VAL A 248 -9.02 14.99 6.23
N ARG A 249 -10.11 15.40 5.63
CA ARG A 249 -10.61 16.77 5.60
C ARG A 249 -12.00 16.82 6.21
N GLY A 250 -12.29 17.86 7.00
CA GLY A 250 -13.64 18.12 7.49
C GLY A 250 -14.59 18.51 6.35
N ILE A 251 -15.88 18.27 6.51
CA ILE A 251 -16.89 18.69 5.56
C ILE A 251 -17.24 20.17 5.80
N THR A 252 -17.21 20.94 4.72
CA THR A 252 -17.47 22.38 4.77
C THR A 252 -18.36 22.82 3.63
N GLU A 253 -19.23 23.77 3.89
CA GLU A 253 -20.11 24.39 2.91
C GLU A 253 -19.90 25.91 2.90
N ILE A 254 -19.99 26.54 1.74
CA ILE A 254 -19.94 27.99 1.61
C ILE A 254 -21.36 28.49 1.35
N GLU A 255 -21.92 29.16 2.34
CA GLU A 255 -23.27 29.71 2.28
C GLU A 255 -23.21 31.21 1.98
N PRO A 256 -23.98 31.74 0.99
CA PRO A 256 -24.15 33.16 0.79
C PRO A 256 -25.06 33.77 1.88
N MET A 257 -24.76 35.00 2.27
CA MET A 257 -25.56 35.77 3.24
C MET A 257 -26.27 36.94 2.55
N ASP A 258 -27.43 37.37 3.12
CA ASP A 258 -28.30 38.44 2.55
C ASP A 258 -27.60 39.77 2.25
N ASN A 259 -26.46 40.04 2.82
CA ASN A 259 -25.71 41.26 2.67
C ASN A 259 -24.55 41.17 1.65
N GLY A 260 -24.53 40.18 0.77
CA GLY A 260 -23.44 39.92 -0.17
C GLY A 260 -22.13 39.46 0.50
N LYS A 261 -22.18 39.06 1.77
CA LYS A 261 -21.12 38.31 2.48
C LYS A 261 -21.28 36.83 2.23
N SER A 262 -20.24 36.07 2.54
CA SER A 262 -20.27 34.60 2.60
C SER A 262 -19.88 34.13 3.97
N ARG A 263 -20.35 32.95 4.33
CA ARG A 263 -19.88 32.22 5.51
C ARG A 263 -19.45 30.82 5.17
N ILE A 264 -18.44 30.31 5.83
CA ILE A 264 -18.01 28.93 5.77
C ILE A 264 -18.64 28.21 6.95
N VAL A 265 -19.37 27.16 6.69
CA VAL A 265 -20.02 26.31 7.70
C VAL A 265 -19.27 24.98 7.72
N ILE A 266 -18.81 24.55 8.89
CA ILE A 266 -18.14 23.29 9.12
C ILE A 266 -19.13 22.36 9.80
N THR A 267 -19.46 21.24 9.18
CA THR A 267 -20.45 20.26 9.67
C THR A 267 -19.80 18.99 10.19
N GLU A 268 -18.59 18.64 9.71
CA GLU A 268 -17.86 17.46 10.17
C GLU A 268 -16.37 17.78 10.32
N LEU A 269 -15.74 17.11 11.27
CA LEU A 269 -14.31 17.26 11.57
C LEU A 269 -13.53 15.97 11.29
N PRO A 270 -12.25 16.06 10.96
CA PRO A 270 -11.39 14.90 10.93
C PRO A 270 -11.37 14.16 12.27
N TYR A 271 -11.25 12.84 12.20
CA TYR A 271 -11.25 11.98 13.38
C TYR A 271 -10.15 12.36 14.38
N LEU A 272 -10.47 12.33 15.68
CA LEU A 272 -9.62 12.73 16.80
C LEU A 272 -9.31 14.25 16.90
N VAL A 273 -9.91 15.08 16.07
CA VAL A 273 -9.78 16.53 16.18
C VAL A 273 -10.75 17.08 17.24
N ASN A 274 -10.22 17.90 18.13
CA ASN A 274 -10.99 18.59 19.15
C ASN A 274 -11.59 19.87 18.57
N LYS A 275 -12.92 20.03 18.60
CA LYS A 275 -13.66 21.16 18.02
C LYS A 275 -13.28 22.49 18.67
N ALA A 276 -13.28 22.58 19.99
CA ALA A 276 -12.96 23.81 20.71
C ALA A 276 -11.54 24.31 20.41
N ARG A 277 -10.53 23.40 20.41
CA ARG A 277 -9.15 23.73 20.06
C ARG A 277 -8.99 24.18 18.61
N LEU A 278 -9.78 23.59 17.69
CA LEU A 278 -9.79 24.04 16.30
C LEU A 278 -10.31 25.48 16.20
N ILE A 279 -11.42 25.80 16.87
CA ILE A 279 -12.00 27.15 16.93
C ILE A 279 -11.02 28.14 17.52
N GLU A 280 -10.38 27.83 18.65
CA GLU A 280 -9.32 28.63 19.26
C GLU A 280 -8.17 28.87 18.28
N LYS A 281 -7.73 27.82 17.57
CA LYS A 281 -6.64 27.94 16.59
C LYS A 281 -6.99 28.86 15.42
N ILE A 282 -8.23 28.79 14.92
CA ILE A 282 -8.72 29.71 13.89
C ILE A 282 -8.68 31.15 14.42
N ALA A 283 -9.16 31.40 15.64
CA ALA A 283 -9.15 32.72 16.26
C ALA A 283 -7.71 33.26 16.46
N GLU A 284 -6.76 32.43 16.87
CA GLU A 284 -5.34 32.78 16.95
C GLU A 284 -4.77 33.21 15.59
N LEU A 285 -5.05 32.44 14.52
CA LEU A 285 -4.55 32.73 13.17
C LEU A 285 -5.10 34.06 12.63
N VAL A 286 -6.34 34.38 12.96
CA VAL A 286 -6.94 35.68 12.64
C VAL A 286 -6.26 36.80 13.42
N LYS A 287 -6.05 36.62 14.73
CA LYS A 287 -5.36 37.62 15.59
C LYS A 287 -3.92 37.84 15.13
N ASP A 288 -3.22 36.80 14.74
CA ASP A 288 -1.84 36.84 14.23
C ASP A 288 -1.75 37.38 12.78
N LYS A 289 -2.90 37.70 12.14
CA LYS A 289 -3.00 38.15 10.75
C LYS A 289 -2.41 37.17 9.74
N LYS A 290 -2.41 35.88 10.07
CA LYS A 290 -2.03 34.81 9.13
C LYS A 290 -3.15 34.43 8.20
N ILE A 291 -4.41 34.60 8.65
CA ILE A 291 -5.62 34.48 7.85
C ILE A 291 -6.35 35.80 7.97
N ASP A 292 -6.58 36.47 6.84
CA ASP A 292 -7.36 37.70 6.76
C ASP A 292 -8.74 37.42 6.16
N GLY A 293 -9.70 38.30 6.43
CA GLY A 293 -11.02 38.22 5.85
C GLY A 293 -12.10 37.58 6.70
N ILE A 294 -11.78 37.02 7.87
CA ILE A 294 -12.75 36.50 8.82
C ILE A 294 -13.27 37.66 9.71
N THR A 295 -14.60 37.79 9.83
CA THR A 295 -15.25 38.84 10.65
C THR A 295 -15.80 38.33 11.95
N ASP A 296 -16.27 37.06 11.97
CA ASP A 296 -16.85 36.43 13.15
C ASP A 296 -16.64 34.92 13.11
N LEU A 297 -16.59 34.31 14.30
CA LEU A 297 -16.40 32.89 14.47
C LEU A 297 -17.31 32.42 15.62
N ARG A 298 -18.27 31.53 15.27
CA ARG A 298 -19.25 31.04 16.25
C ARG A 298 -19.38 29.52 16.19
N ASP A 299 -19.64 28.94 17.33
CA ASP A 299 -20.10 27.57 17.45
C ASP A 299 -21.62 27.56 17.62
N GLU A 300 -22.32 27.07 16.62
CA GLU A 300 -23.78 26.93 16.58
C GLU A 300 -24.21 25.45 16.70
N SER A 301 -23.28 24.57 17.17
CA SER A 301 -23.58 23.14 17.32
C SER A 301 -24.68 22.91 18.35
N ASP A 302 -25.63 22.05 18.04
CA ASP A 302 -26.74 21.68 18.89
C ASP A 302 -26.98 20.16 18.89
N ARG A 303 -28.19 19.73 19.27
CA ARG A 303 -28.60 18.30 19.29
C ARG A 303 -28.83 17.73 17.89
N GLU A 304 -29.01 18.57 16.87
CA GLU A 304 -29.22 18.17 15.49
C GLU A 304 -27.88 17.90 14.77
N GLY A 305 -26.77 18.49 15.26
CA GLY A 305 -25.46 18.24 14.72
C GLY A 305 -24.41 19.31 15.01
N MET A 306 -23.22 19.07 14.47
CA MET A 306 -22.11 20.01 14.54
C MET A 306 -22.31 21.13 13.51
N ARG A 307 -22.14 22.39 13.96
CA ARG A 307 -22.21 23.57 13.10
C ARG A 307 -21.27 24.66 13.61
N VAL A 308 -20.09 24.76 13.02
CA VAL A 308 -19.14 25.85 13.27
C VAL A 308 -19.21 26.83 12.12
N VAL A 309 -19.50 28.10 12.42
CA VAL A 309 -19.73 29.15 11.43
C VAL A 309 -18.58 30.15 11.44
N VAL A 310 -17.96 30.36 10.25
CA VAL A 310 -16.91 31.33 10.02
C VAL A 310 -17.44 32.39 9.05
N GLU A 311 -17.78 33.60 9.52
CA GLU A 311 -18.25 34.69 8.67
C GLU A 311 -17.10 35.44 8.01
N LEU A 312 -17.26 35.78 6.74
CA LEU A 312 -16.26 36.45 5.92
C LEU A 312 -16.64 37.90 5.60
N ARG A 313 -15.64 38.74 5.27
CA ARG A 313 -15.87 40.06 4.69
C ARG A 313 -16.38 39.95 3.26
N ARG A 314 -17.02 40.98 2.74
CA ARG A 314 -17.59 41.03 1.36
C ARG A 314 -16.54 40.89 0.26
N ASP A 315 -15.35 41.46 0.48
CA ASP A 315 -14.24 41.61 -0.45
C ASP A 315 -13.30 40.38 -0.49
N VAL A 316 -13.67 39.28 0.16
CA VAL A 316 -12.79 38.12 0.31
C VAL A 316 -13.38 36.91 -0.39
N ASN A 317 -12.57 36.23 -1.17
CA ASN A 317 -12.94 34.94 -1.78
C ASN A 317 -12.95 33.83 -0.72
N ALA A 318 -14.14 33.26 -0.47
CA ALA A 318 -14.33 32.24 0.52
C ALA A 318 -13.46 30.99 0.30
N ASN A 319 -13.20 30.60 -0.96
CA ASN A 319 -12.33 29.46 -1.27
C ASN A 319 -10.87 29.69 -0.89
N ILE A 320 -10.39 30.93 -0.99
CA ILE A 320 -9.01 31.26 -0.57
C ILE A 320 -8.86 31.14 0.95
N VAL A 321 -9.85 31.65 1.70
CA VAL A 321 -9.84 31.52 3.17
C VAL A 321 -9.98 30.05 3.57
N LEU A 322 -10.86 29.30 2.94
CA LEU A 322 -11.04 27.87 3.20
C LEU A 322 -9.73 27.09 2.97
N ASN A 323 -9.03 27.36 1.87
CA ASN A 323 -7.73 26.73 1.60
C ASN A 323 -6.65 27.12 2.64
N GLN A 324 -6.70 28.35 3.16
CA GLN A 324 -5.82 28.74 4.26
C GLN A 324 -6.16 28.03 5.57
N LEU A 325 -7.46 27.81 5.86
CA LEU A 325 -7.91 27.01 7.00
C LEU A 325 -7.41 25.57 6.90
N TYR A 326 -7.56 24.91 5.72
CA TYR A 326 -7.02 23.57 5.51
C TYR A 326 -5.50 23.49 5.68
N LYS A 327 -4.78 24.52 5.27
CA LYS A 327 -3.30 24.55 5.35
C LYS A 327 -2.78 24.78 6.75
N HIS A 328 -3.47 25.57 7.57
CA HIS A 328 -2.95 26.07 8.85
C HIS A 328 -3.66 25.52 10.09
N THR A 329 -4.69 24.70 9.92
CA THR A 329 -5.47 24.13 11.02
C THR A 329 -5.68 22.63 10.83
N GLN A 330 -6.21 21.98 11.87
CA GLN A 330 -6.60 20.56 11.83
C GLN A 330 -7.94 20.31 11.11
N LEU A 331 -8.50 21.30 10.41
CA LEU A 331 -9.64 21.09 9.51
C LEU A 331 -9.28 20.14 8.36
N GLN A 332 -8.00 20.04 8.04
CA GLN A 332 -7.39 18.96 7.26
C GLN A 332 -6.19 18.41 8.03
N ASP A 333 -6.19 17.13 8.29
CA ASP A 333 -5.12 16.46 9.03
C ASP A 333 -4.75 15.13 8.37
N THR A 334 -3.63 14.55 8.79
CA THR A 334 -3.14 13.28 8.28
C THR A 334 -3.20 12.23 9.37
N PHE A 335 -4.05 11.22 9.17
CA PHE A 335 -4.09 10.04 10.03
C PHE A 335 -2.95 9.09 9.63
N GLY A 336 -1.97 8.96 10.51
CA GLY A 336 -0.84 8.03 10.29
C GLY A 336 -1.25 6.62 10.69
N VAL A 337 -1.53 5.77 9.71
CA VAL A 337 -1.90 4.37 9.95
C VAL A 337 -0.69 3.56 10.37
N ASN A 338 -0.84 2.79 11.44
CA ASN A 338 0.12 1.78 11.90
C ASN A 338 -0.67 0.58 12.47
N MET A 339 -0.77 -0.48 11.66
CA MET A 339 -1.60 -1.65 11.95
C MET A 339 -0.84 -2.66 12.80
N LEU A 340 -0.43 -2.23 13.99
CA LEU A 340 0.30 -3.03 14.98
C LEU A 340 -0.68 -3.65 15.98
N ALA A 341 -0.67 -4.95 16.14
CA ALA A 341 -1.43 -5.68 17.16
C ALA A 341 -0.66 -6.89 17.70
N LEU A 342 -1.18 -7.51 18.74
CA LEU A 342 -0.59 -8.72 19.35
C LEU A 342 -1.09 -9.97 18.62
N VAL A 343 -0.16 -10.78 18.15
CA VAL A 343 -0.38 -12.13 17.65
C VAL A 343 0.34 -13.08 18.57
N ASN A 344 -0.38 -13.91 19.31
CA ASN A 344 0.19 -14.82 20.32
C ASN A 344 1.11 -14.10 21.34
N ASN A 345 0.70 -12.94 21.82
CA ASN A 345 1.43 -12.03 22.72
C ASN A 345 2.69 -11.37 22.10
N GLU A 346 2.95 -11.52 20.82
CA GLU A 346 4.04 -10.84 20.11
C GLU A 346 3.50 -9.67 19.27
N PRO A 347 4.10 -8.47 19.37
CA PRO A 347 3.67 -7.33 18.58
C PRO A 347 4.10 -7.50 17.11
N LYS A 348 3.13 -7.41 16.19
CA LYS A 348 3.35 -7.54 14.75
C LYS A 348 2.61 -6.44 13.99
N VAL A 349 3.30 -5.81 13.05
CA VAL A 349 2.66 -4.94 12.05
C VAL A 349 2.14 -5.82 10.93
N MET A 350 0.88 -5.65 10.57
CA MET A 350 0.19 -6.56 9.66
C MET A 350 -0.52 -5.79 8.54
N SER A 351 -0.62 -6.42 7.38
CA SER A 351 -1.49 -6.01 6.29
C SER A 351 -2.97 -6.26 6.63
N LEU A 352 -3.88 -5.68 5.85
CA LEU A 352 -5.32 -5.93 5.99
C LEU A 352 -5.63 -7.43 5.87
N LEU A 353 -5.03 -8.09 4.90
CA LEU A 353 -5.22 -9.53 4.66
C LEU A 353 -4.76 -10.38 5.86
N GLU A 354 -3.60 -10.07 6.45
CA GLU A 354 -3.10 -10.79 7.62
C GLU A 354 -4.03 -10.65 8.83
N ILE A 355 -4.53 -9.43 9.11
CA ILE A 355 -5.46 -9.20 10.22
C ILE A 355 -6.75 -10.01 10.03
N LEU A 356 -7.34 -9.97 8.84
CA LEU A 356 -8.56 -10.71 8.53
C LEU A 356 -8.34 -12.23 8.58
N SER A 357 -7.17 -12.70 8.17
CA SER A 357 -6.80 -14.12 8.26
C SER A 357 -6.70 -14.58 9.71
N HIS A 358 -6.01 -13.83 10.58
CA HIS A 358 -5.94 -14.15 12.01
C HIS A 358 -7.32 -14.11 12.70
N TYR A 359 -8.17 -13.16 12.30
CA TYR A 359 -9.55 -13.14 12.78
C TYR A 359 -10.33 -14.38 12.34
N LEU A 360 -10.23 -14.79 11.08
CA LEU A 360 -10.90 -15.98 10.57
C LEU A 360 -10.42 -17.26 11.26
N ASP A 361 -9.12 -17.39 11.51
CA ASP A 361 -8.57 -18.53 12.26
C ASP A 361 -9.07 -18.57 13.70
N HIS A 362 -9.19 -17.41 14.34
CA HIS A 362 -9.84 -17.31 15.66
C HIS A 362 -11.30 -17.77 15.63
N GLN A 363 -12.07 -17.34 14.62
CA GLN A 363 -13.47 -17.78 14.48
C GLN A 363 -13.59 -19.29 14.25
N LYS A 364 -12.67 -19.89 13.47
CA LYS A 364 -12.61 -21.35 13.31
C LYS A 364 -12.42 -22.05 14.66
N ASP A 365 -11.51 -21.57 15.51
CA ASP A 365 -11.29 -22.14 16.84
C ASP A 365 -12.52 -21.99 17.74
N VAL A 366 -13.09 -20.77 17.80
CA VAL A 366 -14.29 -20.47 18.59
C VAL A 366 -15.46 -21.37 18.21
N VAL A 367 -15.77 -21.48 16.91
CA VAL A 367 -16.90 -22.30 16.42
C VAL A 367 -16.63 -23.78 16.61
N THR A 368 -15.39 -24.25 16.42
CA THR A 368 -15.00 -25.64 16.69
C THR A 368 -15.19 -25.99 18.15
N ARG A 369 -14.72 -25.14 19.07
CA ARG A 369 -14.84 -25.36 20.53
C ARG A 369 -16.28 -25.30 21.00
N ARG A 370 -17.06 -24.35 20.50
CA ARG A 370 -18.51 -24.25 20.74
C ARG A 370 -19.23 -25.52 20.27
N THR A 371 -18.96 -25.95 19.04
CA THR A 371 -19.62 -27.14 18.46
C THR A 371 -19.26 -28.40 19.25
N LYS A 372 -18.01 -28.55 19.70
CA LYS A 372 -17.61 -29.63 20.61
C LYS A 372 -18.36 -29.59 21.92
N TYR A 373 -18.51 -28.40 22.54
CA TYR A 373 -19.26 -28.24 23.77
C TYR A 373 -20.73 -28.61 23.58
N ASP A 374 -21.38 -28.10 22.55
CA ASP A 374 -22.79 -28.37 22.24
C ASP A 374 -23.00 -29.86 21.86
N LEU A 375 -22.05 -30.48 21.17
CA LEU A 375 -22.04 -31.91 20.87
C LEU A 375 -22.00 -32.75 22.17
N ASN A 376 -21.06 -32.45 23.07
CA ASN A 376 -20.92 -33.16 24.33
C ASN A 376 -22.23 -33.05 25.16
N LYS A 377 -22.82 -31.84 25.24
CA LYS A 377 -24.07 -31.61 25.93
C LYS A 377 -25.27 -32.37 25.30
N ALA A 378 -25.32 -32.41 23.97
CA ALA A 378 -26.34 -33.18 23.27
C ALA A 378 -26.17 -34.69 23.46
N GLU A 379 -24.91 -35.19 23.43
CA GLU A 379 -24.60 -36.61 23.69
C GLU A 379 -24.94 -36.99 25.16
N GLU A 380 -24.54 -36.15 26.14
CA GLU A 380 -24.91 -36.36 27.54
C GLU A 380 -26.44 -36.43 27.72
N ARG A 381 -27.20 -35.51 27.10
CA ARG A 381 -28.64 -35.51 27.19
C ARG A 381 -29.27 -36.69 26.45
N ALA A 382 -28.82 -37.02 25.26
CA ALA A 382 -29.28 -38.16 24.49
C ALA A 382 -29.05 -39.50 25.21
N HIS A 383 -27.90 -39.65 25.92
CA HIS A 383 -27.59 -40.81 26.73
C HIS A 383 -28.59 -40.97 27.87
N ILE A 384 -28.95 -39.86 28.56
CA ILE A 384 -29.99 -39.91 29.62
C ILE A 384 -31.34 -40.29 29.03
N LEU A 385 -31.75 -39.70 27.92
CA LEU A 385 -33.02 -40.00 27.25
C LEU A 385 -33.12 -41.44 26.78
N GLU A 386 -32.02 -42.00 26.25
CA GLU A 386 -31.94 -43.42 25.87
C GLU A 386 -32.27 -44.34 27.06
N GLY A 387 -31.66 -44.07 28.22
CA GLY A 387 -31.97 -44.83 29.46
C GLY A 387 -33.45 -44.69 29.91
N LEU A 388 -34.00 -43.45 29.82
CA LEU A 388 -35.39 -43.21 30.14
C LEU A 388 -36.36 -43.92 29.19
N LEU A 389 -36.07 -43.99 27.90
CA LEU A 389 -36.85 -44.72 26.92
C LEU A 389 -36.84 -46.22 27.19
N ILE A 390 -35.65 -46.81 27.48
CA ILE A 390 -35.50 -48.22 27.89
C ILE A 390 -36.39 -48.50 29.13
N ALA A 391 -36.37 -47.59 30.10
CA ALA A 391 -37.17 -47.74 31.32
C ALA A 391 -38.66 -47.67 31.05
N LEU A 392 -39.11 -46.79 30.15
CA LEU A 392 -40.52 -46.65 29.75
C LEU A 392 -41.00 -47.87 28.94
N ASP A 393 -40.15 -48.46 28.13
CA ASP A 393 -40.47 -49.71 27.40
C ASP A 393 -40.61 -50.90 28.34
N ASN A 394 -40.00 -50.88 29.50
CA ASN A 394 -40.01 -51.95 30.47
C ASN A 394 -40.55 -51.50 31.83
N ILE A 395 -41.57 -50.64 31.83
CA ILE A 395 -42.00 -49.87 33.02
C ILE A 395 -42.41 -50.75 34.20
N ASP A 396 -43.12 -51.85 33.97
CA ASP A 396 -43.59 -52.75 35.01
C ASP A 396 -42.41 -53.41 35.74
N GLU A 397 -41.38 -53.82 35.02
CA GLU A 397 -40.20 -54.41 35.61
C GLU A 397 -39.35 -53.35 36.36
N VAL A 398 -39.24 -52.15 35.85
CA VAL A 398 -38.57 -51.04 36.53
C VAL A 398 -39.27 -50.69 37.85
N ILE A 399 -40.60 -50.57 37.86
CA ILE A 399 -41.39 -50.32 39.08
C ILE A 399 -41.21 -51.46 40.10
N LYS A 400 -41.16 -52.72 39.65
CA LYS A 400 -40.98 -53.86 40.50
C LYS A 400 -39.61 -53.85 41.18
N ILE A 401 -38.53 -53.53 40.45
CA ILE A 401 -37.18 -53.40 40.94
C ILE A 401 -37.10 -52.27 41.99
N ILE A 402 -37.62 -51.08 41.65
CA ILE A 402 -37.56 -49.91 42.54
C ILE A 402 -38.31 -50.16 43.82
N ARG A 403 -39.50 -50.79 43.75
CA ARG A 403 -40.29 -51.15 44.93
C ARG A 403 -39.69 -52.27 45.75
N GLY A 404 -38.98 -53.19 45.10
CA GLY A 404 -38.34 -54.30 45.80
C GLY A 404 -37.03 -53.95 46.53
N SER A 405 -36.39 -52.85 46.14
CA SER A 405 -35.13 -52.41 46.74
C SER A 405 -35.37 -51.69 48.04
N LYS A 406 -34.44 -51.86 48.97
CA LYS A 406 -34.49 -51.21 50.31
C LYS A 406 -33.85 -49.81 50.30
N THR A 407 -32.93 -49.57 49.40
CA THR A 407 -32.20 -48.30 49.27
C THR A 407 -32.14 -47.85 47.81
N VAL A 408 -31.96 -46.55 47.60
CA VAL A 408 -31.78 -45.97 46.24
C VAL A 408 -30.53 -46.55 45.55
N ALA A 409 -29.45 -46.80 46.30
CA ALA A 409 -28.24 -47.42 45.77
C ALA A 409 -28.52 -48.83 45.25
N GLU A 410 -29.21 -49.67 46.01
CA GLU A 410 -29.60 -51.02 45.61
C GLU A 410 -30.49 -51.01 44.36
N ALA A 411 -31.45 -50.10 44.29
CA ALA A 411 -32.28 -49.93 43.11
C ALA A 411 -31.47 -49.58 41.83
N LYS A 412 -30.49 -48.68 41.96
CA LYS A 412 -29.60 -48.30 40.86
C LYS A 412 -28.75 -49.48 40.38
N GLU A 413 -28.13 -50.23 41.34
CA GLU A 413 -27.35 -51.41 40.98
C GLU A 413 -28.17 -52.48 40.25
N GLN A 414 -29.40 -52.76 40.72
CA GLN A 414 -30.27 -53.72 40.05
C GLN A 414 -30.71 -53.27 38.64
N LEU A 415 -31.02 -52.00 38.49
CA LEU A 415 -31.36 -51.43 37.20
C LEU A 415 -30.16 -51.49 36.22
N MET A 416 -28.96 -51.12 36.68
CA MET A 416 -27.72 -51.22 35.85
C MET A 416 -27.44 -52.65 35.44
N ALA A 417 -27.52 -53.62 36.37
CA ALA A 417 -27.27 -55.02 36.08
C ALA A 417 -28.32 -55.63 35.13
N ARG A 418 -29.59 -55.20 35.27
CA ARG A 418 -30.70 -55.80 34.50
C ARG A 418 -30.79 -55.26 33.08
N PHE A 419 -30.61 -53.94 32.86
CA PHE A 419 -30.83 -53.26 31.59
C PHE A 419 -29.50 -52.76 30.95
N ALA A 420 -28.37 -53.11 31.48
CA ALA A 420 -27.04 -52.66 31.05
C ALA A 420 -26.94 -51.11 30.98
N LEU A 421 -27.56 -50.43 31.97
CA LEU A 421 -27.58 -48.98 32.05
C LEU A 421 -26.35 -48.40 32.75
N SER A 422 -25.95 -47.20 32.40
CA SER A 422 -24.93 -46.45 33.16
C SER A 422 -25.52 -45.93 34.47
N GLU A 423 -24.66 -45.58 35.43
CA GLU A 423 -25.02 -45.02 36.72
C GLU A 423 -25.85 -43.72 36.56
N ILE A 424 -25.51 -42.88 35.56
CA ILE A 424 -26.18 -41.63 35.23
C ILE A 424 -27.62 -41.93 34.72
N GLN A 425 -27.78 -42.94 33.86
CA GLN A 425 -29.07 -43.37 33.36
C GLN A 425 -29.93 -43.99 34.49
N ALA A 426 -29.35 -44.84 35.30
CA ALA A 426 -30.07 -45.43 36.45
C ALA A 426 -30.49 -44.35 37.46
N SER A 427 -29.68 -43.33 37.72
CA SER A 427 -30.03 -42.17 38.55
C SER A 427 -31.22 -41.42 38.00
N ALA A 428 -31.19 -41.11 36.71
CA ALA A 428 -32.27 -40.40 36.03
C ALA A 428 -33.60 -41.18 36.04
N ILE A 429 -33.55 -42.51 35.98
CA ILE A 429 -34.72 -43.39 36.07
C ILE A 429 -35.31 -43.33 37.46
N VAL A 430 -34.50 -43.45 38.53
CA VAL A 430 -34.98 -43.42 39.90
C VAL A 430 -35.55 -42.04 40.26
N ASP A 431 -34.99 -40.93 39.69
CA ASP A 431 -35.49 -39.55 39.94
C ASP A 431 -36.67 -39.17 39.03
N MET A 432 -37.14 -40.10 38.18
CA MET A 432 -38.23 -39.87 37.24
C MET A 432 -39.55 -39.62 37.96
N ARG A 433 -40.25 -38.53 37.56
CA ARG A 433 -41.56 -38.18 38.13
C ARG A 433 -42.66 -39.06 37.57
N LEU A 434 -43.63 -39.43 38.38
CA LEU A 434 -44.76 -40.29 37.97
C LEU A 434 -45.53 -39.78 36.74
N ARG A 435 -45.59 -38.50 36.49
CA ARG A 435 -46.27 -37.95 35.32
C ARG A 435 -45.53 -38.32 33.98
N ALA A 436 -44.26 -38.60 34.06
CA ALA A 436 -43.47 -38.99 32.86
C ALA A 436 -43.85 -40.39 32.34
N LEU A 437 -44.62 -41.16 33.12
CA LEU A 437 -45.15 -42.48 32.74
C LEU A 437 -46.34 -42.45 31.78
N THR A 438 -46.86 -41.25 31.47
CA THR A 438 -47.99 -41.11 30.55
C THR A 438 -47.55 -41.24 29.09
N GLY A 439 -48.40 -41.80 28.22
CA GLY A 439 -48.07 -42.01 26.79
C GLY A 439 -47.65 -40.72 26.08
N LEU A 440 -48.33 -39.59 26.42
CA LEU A 440 -48.02 -38.31 25.82
C LEU A 440 -46.58 -37.78 26.16
N GLU A 441 -46.10 -38.05 27.37
CA GLU A 441 -44.75 -37.68 27.76
C GLU A 441 -43.71 -38.61 27.11
N ARG A 442 -44.03 -39.88 26.89
CA ARG A 442 -43.19 -40.82 26.14
C ARG A 442 -42.96 -40.31 24.73
N ASP A 443 -44.02 -39.92 24.02
CA ASP A 443 -43.89 -39.38 22.64
C ASP A 443 -42.99 -38.14 22.59
N LYS A 444 -43.15 -37.25 23.58
CA LYS A 444 -42.26 -36.07 23.69
C LYS A 444 -40.80 -36.42 23.91
N LEU A 445 -40.52 -37.40 24.77
CA LEU A 445 -39.13 -37.85 25.00
C LEU A 445 -38.53 -38.49 23.75
N GLN A 446 -39.35 -39.21 22.96
CA GLN A 446 -38.94 -39.82 21.71
C GLN A 446 -38.67 -38.76 20.63
N GLU A 447 -39.50 -37.71 20.55
CA GLU A 447 -39.27 -36.57 19.64
C GLU A 447 -38.03 -35.80 20.05
N GLU A 448 -37.80 -35.52 21.35
CA GLU A 448 -36.60 -34.86 21.86
C GLU A 448 -35.36 -35.69 21.53
N TYR A 449 -35.37 -37.00 21.71
CA TYR A 449 -34.27 -37.88 21.37
C TYR A 449 -33.95 -37.87 19.85
N ALA A 450 -34.98 -37.93 19.02
CA ALA A 450 -34.81 -37.88 17.57
C ALA A 450 -34.27 -36.52 17.10
N GLU A 451 -34.66 -35.43 17.75
CA GLU A 451 -34.12 -34.10 17.47
C GLU A 451 -32.65 -33.99 17.89
N LEU A 452 -32.31 -34.52 19.08
CA LEU A 452 -30.91 -34.54 19.56
C LEU A 452 -30.03 -35.39 18.67
N GLN A 453 -30.49 -36.54 18.19
CA GLN A 453 -29.71 -37.36 17.24
C GLN A 453 -29.41 -36.62 15.92
N ARG A 454 -30.38 -35.85 15.42
CA ARG A 454 -30.15 -34.98 14.24
C ARG A 454 -29.13 -33.89 14.52
N LYS A 455 -29.20 -33.23 15.72
CA LYS A 455 -28.21 -32.22 16.13
C LYS A 455 -26.82 -32.82 16.28
N ILE A 456 -26.70 -34.01 16.90
CA ILE A 456 -25.44 -34.72 17.08
C ILE A 456 -24.81 -35.03 15.70
N ALA A 457 -25.59 -35.55 14.75
CA ALA A 457 -25.12 -35.83 13.41
C ALA A 457 -24.64 -34.55 12.70
N TYR A 458 -25.38 -33.45 12.82
CA TYR A 458 -25.01 -32.13 12.27
C TYR A 458 -23.74 -31.59 12.89
N PHE A 459 -23.57 -31.62 14.23
CA PHE A 459 -22.36 -31.17 14.89
C PHE A 459 -21.14 -31.99 14.49
N LYS A 460 -21.30 -33.31 14.36
CA LYS A 460 -20.24 -34.20 13.85
C LYS A 460 -19.84 -33.88 12.41
N SER A 461 -20.79 -33.53 11.55
CA SER A 461 -20.49 -33.13 10.18
C SER A 461 -19.70 -31.81 10.11
N ILE A 462 -20.06 -30.82 10.96
CA ILE A 462 -19.31 -29.53 11.04
C ILE A 462 -17.86 -29.79 11.49
N LEU A 463 -17.66 -30.68 12.48
CA LEU A 463 -16.32 -30.97 12.99
C LEU A 463 -15.45 -31.80 12.04
N ALA A 464 -16.07 -32.54 11.12
CA ALA A 464 -15.40 -33.37 10.13
C ALA A 464 -15.02 -32.65 8.83
N ASP A 465 -15.69 -31.55 8.50
CA ASP A 465 -15.53 -30.80 7.26
C ASP A 465 -15.29 -29.31 7.50
N GLU A 466 -14.09 -28.82 7.18
CA GLU A 466 -13.71 -27.41 7.31
C GLU A 466 -14.59 -26.48 6.44
N LYS A 467 -15.05 -26.96 5.27
CA LYS A 467 -15.94 -26.17 4.41
C LYS A 467 -17.29 -25.91 5.05
N LEU A 468 -17.84 -26.90 5.74
CA LEU A 468 -19.06 -26.72 6.50
C LEU A 468 -18.87 -25.77 7.69
N LEU A 469 -17.74 -25.88 8.38
CA LEU A 469 -17.38 -24.97 9.49
C LEU A 469 -17.30 -23.53 9.00
N LEU A 470 -16.63 -23.28 7.88
CA LEU A 470 -16.55 -21.96 7.24
C LEU A 470 -17.93 -21.45 6.80
N GLY A 471 -18.79 -22.33 6.31
CA GLY A 471 -20.18 -22.02 5.96
C GLY A 471 -21.01 -21.53 7.15
N VAL A 472 -20.80 -22.13 8.35
CA VAL A 472 -21.43 -21.66 9.60
C VAL A 472 -20.93 -20.27 9.96
N ILE A 473 -19.62 -20.02 9.92
CA ILE A 473 -19.03 -18.71 10.19
C ILE A 473 -19.58 -17.66 9.22
N LYS A 474 -19.64 -17.98 7.91
CA LYS A 474 -20.21 -17.10 6.89
C LYS A 474 -21.65 -16.71 7.20
N THR A 475 -22.47 -17.68 7.59
CA THR A 475 -23.88 -17.42 7.92
C THR A 475 -24.01 -16.50 9.13
N GLU A 476 -23.28 -16.79 10.20
CA GLU A 476 -23.35 -16.01 11.44
C GLU A 476 -22.84 -14.57 11.26
N ILE A 477 -21.72 -14.37 10.56
CA ILE A 477 -21.19 -13.03 10.33
C ILE A 477 -22.07 -12.21 9.39
N THR A 478 -22.72 -12.87 8.40
CA THR A 478 -23.69 -12.22 7.51
C THR A 478 -24.94 -11.77 8.26
N GLU A 479 -25.43 -12.56 9.24
CA GLU A 479 -26.53 -12.13 10.12
C GLU A 479 -26.15 -10.89 10.93
N ILE A 480 -24.93 -10.80 11.44
CA ILE A 480 -24.44 -9.62 12.16
C ILE A 480 -24.43 -8.40 11.24
N SER A 481 -23.94 -8.55 10.00
CA SER A 481 -24.01 -7.49 9.02
C SER A 481 -25.45 -7.02 8.78
N SER A 482 -26.40 -7.95 8.59
CA SER A 482 -27.79 -7.59 8.35
C SER A 482 -28.47 -6.87 9.52
N LYS A 483 -28.00 -7.09 10.76
CA LYS A 483 -28.59 -6.49 11.98
C LYS A 483 -27.98 -5.14 12.35
N TYR A 484 -26.68 -4.93 12.08
CA TYR A 484 -25.93 -3.82 12.67
C TYR A 484 -25.23 -2.94 11.62
N ASN A 485 -25.26 -3.31 10.32
CA ASN A 485 -24.64 -2.50 9.29
C ASN A 485 -25.40 -1.19 9.11
N ASP A 486 -24.64 -0.12 8.90
CA ASP A 486 -25.13 1.21 8.54
C ASP A 486 -24.33 1.74 7.34
N GLU A 487 -24.76 2.85 6.79
CA GLU A 487 -24.10 3.50 5.68
C GLU A 487 -22.72 4.05 6.08
N ARG A 488 -21.83 4.15 5.11
CA ARG A 488 -20.52 4.79 5.28
C ARG A 488 -20.70 6.26 5.64
N ARG A 489 -20.00 6.70 6.68
CA ARG A 489 -20.02 8.09 7.15
C ARG A 489 -18.94 8.93 6.45
N THR A 490 -17.73 8.37 6.28
CA THR A 490 -16.60 9.07 5.67
C THR A 490 -16.66 9.00 4.15
N GLN A 491 -16.63 10.16 3.50
CA GLN A 491 -16.59 10.27 2.04
C GLN A 491 -15.17 10.00 1.53
N ILE A 492 -15.05 9.54 0.28
CA ILE A 492 -13.77 9.38 -0.40
C ILE A 492 -13.77 10.35 -1.60
N GLY A 493 -12.91 11.35 -1.53
CA GLY A 493 -12.75 12.38 -2.53
C GLY A 493 -11.43 12.25 -3.28
N PHE A 494 -11.33 13.00 -4.38
CA PHE A 494 -10.08 13.11 -5.10
C PHE A 494 -9.10 13.99 -4.31
N ASP A 495 -7.82 13.65 -4.39
CA ASP A 495 -6.77 14.51 -3.90
C ASP A 495 -6.19 15.31 -5.06
N ASP A 496 -6.40 16.63 -5.03
CA ASP A 496 -5.80 17.54 -6.01
C ASP A 496 -4.26 17.46 -6.08
N ASN A 497 -3.62 16.87 -5.04
CA ASN A 497 -2.19 16.62 -5.03
C ASN A 497 -1.81 15.18 -5.48
N ASP A 498 -2.77 14.29 -5.66
CA ASP A 498 -2.52 12.96 -6.22
C ASP A 498 -2.43 12.98 -7.75
N ILE A 499 -2.95 14.02 -8.40
CA ILE A 499 -2.63 14.32 -9.79
C ILE A 499 -1.18 14.82 -9.80
N THR A 500 -0.25 13.94 -10.03
CA THR A 500 1.15 14.34 -10.23
C THR A 500 1.23 15.11 -11.55
N MET A 501 2.18 16.05 -11.67
CA MET A 501 2.45 16.68 -12.98
C MET A 501 2.66 15.63 -14.08
N GLU A 502 3.08 14.44 -13.70
CA GLU A 502 3.28 13.29 -14.57
C GLU A 502 1.96 12.80 -15.20
N ASP A 503 0.85 12.76 -14.42
CA ASP A 503 -0.47 12.30 -14.88
C ASP A 503 -1.14 13.30 -15.83
N MET A 504 -0.72 14.55 -15.77
CA MET A 504 -1.21 15.63 -16.68
C MET A 504 -0.44 15.72 -17.99
N ILE A 505 0.70 15.03 -18.11
CA ILE A 505 1.57 15.06 -19.28
C ILE A 505 1.38 13.74 -20.03
N PRO A 506 1.00 13.77 -21.34
CA PRO A 506 0.87 12.54 -22.11
C PRO A 506 2.22 11.82 -22.23
N ASN A 507 2.20 10.50 -22.13
CA ASN A 507 3.40 9.68 -22.27
C ASN A 507 3.66 9.40 -23.76
N GLU A 508 4.47 10.24 -24.39
CA GLU A 508 4.79 10.22 -25.82
C GLU A 508 6.26 9.93 -26.06
N ASN A 509 6.54 9.42 -27.25
CA ASN A 509 7.92 9.29 -27.71
C ASN A 509 8.54 10.65 -27.96
N THR A 510 9.70 10.92 -27.37
CA THR A 510 10.37 12.21 -27.43
C THR A 510 11.86 12.03 -27.67
N VAL A 511 12.47 13.06 -28.28
CA VAL A 511 13.92 13.13 -28.53
C VAL A 511 14.53 14.17 -27.61
N ILE A 512 15.49 13.78 -26.80
CA ILE A 512 16.32 14.70 -26.01
C ILE A 512 17.60 14.94 -26.79
N ALA A 513 17.90 16.22 -27.05
CA ALA A 513 19.14 16.67 -27.70
C ALA A 513 19.96 17.44 -26.66
N MET A 514 21.25 17.12 -26.57
CA MET A 514 22.22 17.81 -25.74
C MET A 514 23.43 18.24 -26.56
N THR A 515 23.95 19.45 -26.28
CA THR A 515 25.16 19.96 -26.93
C THR A 515 26.41 19.79 -26.07
N SER A 516 27.59 19.89 -26.66
CA SER A 516 28.91 19.76 -25.98
C SER A 516 29.11 20.83 -24.89
N LEU A 517 28.50 22.01 -25.07
CA LEU A 517 28.51 23.06 -24.04
C LEU A 517 27.41 22.88 -22.99
N GLY A 518 26.60 21.80 -23.07
CA GLY A 518 25.63 21.45 -22.10
C GLY A 518 24.27 22.13 -22.25
N TYR A 519 23.86 22.55 -23.44
CA TYR A 519 22.47 22.94 -23.72
C TYR A 519 21.65 21.72 -24.02
N ILE A 520 20.49 21.62 -23.38
CA ILE A 520 19.58 20.47 -23.47
C ILE A 520 18.17 20.91 -23.84
N LYS A 521 17.46 20.12 -24.63
CA LYS A 521 16.06 20.30 -24.96
C LYS A 521 15.38 18.95 -25.25
N ARG A 522 14.07 18.94 -25.15
CA ARG A 522 13.18 17.84 -25.55
C ARG A 522 12.41 18.25 -26.81
N MET A 523 12.19 17.30 -27.72
CA MET A 523 11.46 17.53 -28.98
C MET A 523 10.58 16.32 -29.30
N THR A 524 9.52 16.51 -30.07
CA THR A 524 8.71 15.41 -30.62
C THR A 524 9.45 14.69 -31.76
N VAL A 525 9.22 13.39 -31.93
CA VAL A 525 9.91 12.53 -32.92
C VAL A 525 9.66 12.97 -34.36
N ASP A 526 8.50 13.57 -34.67
CA ASP A 526 8.10 13.98 -36.03
C ASP A 526 9.00 15.02 -36.70
N ASN A 527 9.89 15.62 -35.91
CA ASN A 527 10.82 16.63 -36.41
C ASN A 527 11.99 16.09 -37.26
N PHE A 528 12.18 14.75 -37.34
CA PHE A 528 13.29 14.13 -38.06
C PHE A 528 12.79 13.16 -39.14
N LYS A 529 13.12 13.44 -40.42
CA LYS A 529 12.80 12.55 -41.55
C LYS A 529 14.05 11.89 -42.09
N SER A 530 13.99 10.61 -42.45
CA SER A 530 15.10 9.87 -43.03
C SER A 530 15.53 10.44 -44.40
N GLN A 531 16.84 10.46 -44.64
CA GLN A 531 17.46 10.95 -45.91
C GLN A 531 18.29 9.88 -46.58
N ASN A 532 18.48 10.01 -47.87
CA ASN A 532 19.35 9.10 -48.63
C ASN A 532 20.86 9.39 -48.40
N ARG A 533 21.68 8.36 -48.55
CA ARG A 533 23.14 8.44 -48.44
C ARG A 533 23.69 9.57 -49.36
N GLY A 534 24.60 10.40 -48.82
CA GLY A 534 25.22 11.53 -49.55
C GLY A 534 24.37 12.82 -49.57
N GLY A 535 23.25 12.88 -48.79
CA GLY A 535 22.47 14.10 -48.60
C GLY A 535 23.20 15.17 -47.77
N LYS A 536 22.77 16.43 -47.86
CA LYS A 536 23.35 17.58 -47.13
C LYS A 536 22.92 17.69 -45.65
N GLY A 537 22.04 16.82 -45.19
CA GLY A 537 21.51 16.84 -43.82
C GLY A 537 20.52 17.96 -43.49
N ILE A 538 19.96 17.96 -42.29
CA ILE A 538 19.03 18.97 -41.79
C ILE A 538 19.65 19.62 -40.56
N LYS A 539 19.52 20.94 -40.40
CA LYS A 539 19.94 21.65 -39.19
C LYS A 539 19.06 21.24 -38.00
N GLY A 540 19.62 20.54 -37.03
CA GLY A 540 18.90 20.00 -35.88
C GLY A 540 18.80 20.95 -34.68
N MET A 541 19.70 21.95 -34.63
CA MET A 541 19.74 22.92 -33.51
C MET A 541 20.52 24.15 -33.90
N ASN A 542 20.17 25.34 -33.40
CA ASN A 542 21.02 26.51 -33.49
C ASN A 542 22.06 26.47 -32.36
N THR A 543 23.29 26.25 -32.69
CA THR A 543 24.41 26.24 -31.77
C THR A 543 25.14 27.61 -31.76
N ILE A 544 25.90 27.90 -30.73
CA ILE A 544 26.82 29.04 -30.60
C ILE A 544 28.08 28.68 -31.43
N GLU A 545 28.96 29.66 -31.76
CA GLU A 545 30.30 29.39 -32.27
C GLU A 545 31.00 28.39 -31.35
N ASP A 546 31.59 27.34 -31.92
CA ASP A 546 32.26 26.23 -31.22
C ASP A 546 31.38 25.24 -30.44
N ASP A 547 30.01 25.28 -30.53
CA ASP A 547 29.11 24.29 -29.92
C ASP A 547 28.51 23.35 -30.98
N TYR A 548 28.31 22.08 -30.62
CA TYR A 548 27.72 21.08 -31.50
C TYR A 548 26.85 20.12 -30.69
N ILE A 549 25.93 19.43 -31.33
CA ILE A 549 25.11 18.43 -30.68
C ILE A 549 25.99 17.24 -30.31
N GLU A 550 26.05 16.91 -29.02
CA GLU A 550 26.87 15.81 -28.54
C GLU A 550 26.07 14.53 -28.38
N ASP A 551 24.80 14.63 -27.93
CA ASP A 551 23.97 13.46 -27.68
C ASP A 551 22.52 13.65 -28.14
N LEU A 552 21.95 12.54 -28.66
CA LEU A 552 20.55 12.43 -29.04
C LEU A 552 19.99 11.15 -28.42
N LEU A 553 19.00 11.29 -27.57
CA LEU A 553 18.37 10.20 -26.86
C LEU A 553 16.89 10.15 -27.21
N MET A 554 16.42 9.00 -27.68
CA MET A 554 15.00 8.72 -27.81
C MET A 554 14.49 8.04 -26.53
N CYS A 555 13.41 8.56 -25.97
CA CYS A 555 12.80 8.06 -24.74
C CYS A 555 11.32 8.43 -24.68
N GLN A 556 10.61 7.90 -23.70
CA GLN A 556 9.23 8.31 -23.39
C GLN A 556 9.23 9.50 -22.42
N THR A 557 8.17 10.32 -22.47
CA THR A 557 8.05 11.54 -21.66
C THR A 557 8.12 11.27 -20.15
N HIS A 558 7.57 10.15 -19.66
CA HIS A 558 7.59 9.78 -18.23
C HIS A 558 8.87 9.03 -17.80
N GLN A 559 9.75 8.69 -18.74
CA GLN A 559 10.91 7.88 -18.45
C GLN A 559 11.92 8.60 -17.55
N ARG A 560 12.53 7.87 -16.64
CA ARG A 560 13.65 8.37 -15.81
C ARG A 560 14.91 8.41 -16.62
N ILE A 561 15.64 9.52 -16.56
CA ILE A 561 16.88 9.72 -17.28
C ILE A 561 18.02 9.89 -16.28
N LEU A 562 19.02 9.02 -16.37
CA LEU A 562 20.25 9.11 -15.61
C LEU A 562 21.29 9.90 -16.42
N PHE A 563 21.83 10.93 -15.82
CA PHE A 563 22.90 11.77 -16.39
C PHE A 563 24.21 11.45 -15.69
N PHE A 564 25.11 10.81 -16.37
CA PHE A 564 26.46 10.52 -15.88
C PHE A 564 27.41 11.62 -16.32
N THR A 565 28.32 12.03 -15.44
CA THR A 565 29.28 13.09 -15.71
C THR A 565 30.70 12.56 -15.90
N ASN A 566 31.55 13.34 -16.56
CA ASN A 566 32.96 13.04 -16.74
C ASN A 566 33.69 12.84 -15.41
N GLN A 567 33.19 13.44 -14.31
CA GLN A 567 33.75 13.29 -12.96
C GLN A 567 33.20 12.05 -12.21
N GLY A 568 32.47 11.17 -12.89
CA GLY A 568 31.93 9.94 -12.29
C GLY A 568 30.77 10.11 -11.36
N ARG A 569 29.99 11.20 -11.47
CA ARG A 569 28.76 11.42 -10.74
C ARG A 569 27.54 11.08 -11.59
N VAL A 570 26.41 10.84 -10.95
CA VAL A 570 25.12 10.57 -11.61
C VAL A 570 24.02 11.44 -11.01
N TYR A 571 23.18 11.98 -11.88
CA TYR A 571 21.99 12.77 -11.57
C TYR A 571 20.77 12.13 -12.22
N LEU A 572 19.58 12.43 -11.70
CA LEU A 572 18.31 11.90 -12.18
C LEU A 572 17.33 13.03 -12.50
N LEU A 573 16.73 12.99 -13.67
CA LEU A 573 15.56 13.78 -14.07
C LEU A 573 14.53 12.88 -14.75
N LYS A 574 13.28 13.29 -14.74
CA LYS A 574 12.22 12.75 -15.62
C LYS A 574 12.33 13.46 -16.99
N ALA A 575 12.04 12.75 -18.08
CA ALA A 575 12.14 13.36 -19.41
C ALA A 575 11.27 14.61 -19.59
N TYR A 576 10.08 14.65 -18.97
CA TYR A 576 9.20 15.83 -19.00
C TYR A 576 9.75 17.05 -18.23
N GLU A 577 10.69 16.87 -17.30
CA GLU A 577 11.34 17.99 -16.59
C GLU A 577 12.32 18.75 -17.51
N ILE A 578 12.68 18.17 -18.67
CA ILE A 578 13.49 18.83 -19.68
C ILE A 578 12.58 19.69 -20.54
N PRO A 579 12.84 21.00 -20.65
CA PRO A 579 11.99 21.91 -21.40
C PRO A 579 11.84 21.53 -22.87
N GLU A 580 10.62 21.63 -23.36
CA GLU A 580 10.29 21.41 -24.75
C GLU A 580 10.81 22.57 -25.62
N GLY A 581 11.37 22.25 -26.78
CA GLY A 581 11.89 23.23 -27.68
C GLY A 581 11.63 22.89 -29.15
N SER A 582 11.45 23.91 -29.98
CA SER A 582 11.36 23.72 -31.43
C SER A 582 12.68 23.13 -31.97
N ARG A 583 12.63 22.53 -33.17
CA ARG A 583 13.80 21.93 -33.82
C ARG A 583 15.02 22.84 -33.86
N THR A 584 14.81 24.13 -34.12
CA THR A 584 15.91 25.13 -34.29
C THR A 584 16.26 25.87 -33.01
N SER A 585 15.50 25.71 -31.91
CA SER A 585 15.79 26.37 -30.62
C SER A 585 17.09 25.84 -30.02
N ARG A 586 17.77 26.66 -29.21
CA ARG A 586 19.02 26.28 -28.50
C ARG A 586 18.79 25.38 -27.32
N GLY A 587 17.60 25.39 -26.71
CA GLY A 587 17.32 24.72 -25.43
C GLY A 587 17.82 25.52 -24.23
N VAL A 588 17.91 24.84 -23.07
CA VAL A 588 18.29 25.42 -21.79
C VAL A 588 19.60 24.82 -21.31
N ALA A 589 20.44 25.60 -20.65
CA ALA A 589 21.68 25.09 -20.08
C ALA A 589 21.38 24.05 -18.98
N ILE A 590 21.99 22.87 -19.05
CA ILE A 590 21.75 21.75 -18.16
C ILE A 590 22.08 22.06 -16.69
N ILE A 591 23.00 23.02 -16.46
CA ILE A 591 23.32 23.50 -15.11
C ILE A 591 22.12 24.15 -14.39
N ASN A 592 21.12 24.60 -15.14
CA ASN A 592 19.87 25.12 -14.57
C ASN A 592 18.92 23.99 -14.12
N LEU A 593 19.14 22.77 -14.61
CA LEU A 593 18.33 21.60 -14.27
C LEU A 593 19.05 20.68 -13.28
N LEU A 594 20.37 20.54 -13.39
CA LEU A 594 21.22 19.71 -12.54
C LEU A 594 22.21 20.56 -11.74
N GLN A 595 22.41 20.21 -10.48
CA GLN A 595 23.38 20.87 -9.60
C GLN A 595 24.81 20.36 -9.88
N LEU A 596 25.37 20.72 -11.06
CA LEU A 596 26.71 20.32 -11.46
C LEU A 596 27.78 21.10 -10.72
N ASN A 597 28.91 20.45 -10.43
CA ASN A 597 30.10 21.09 -9.88
C ASN A 597 30.85 21.90 -10.95
N PRO A 598 31.71 22.85 -10.57
CA PRO A 598 32.55 23.57 -11.53
C PRO A 598 33.42 22.59 -12.36
N GLY A 599 33.35 22.71 -13.70
CA GLY A 599 34.11 21.84 -14.63
C GLY A 599 33.48 20.47 -14.88
N GLU A 600 32.35 20.15 -14.25
CA GLU A 600 31.60 18.92 -14.44
C GLU A 600 30.78 19.00 -15.73
N LYS A 601 30.90 17.99 -16.62
CA LYS A 601 30.13 17.87 -17.86
C LYS A 601 29.44 16.53 -17.93
N VAL A 602 28.25 16.49 -18.54
CA VAL A 602 27.54 15.24 -18.79
C VAL A 602 28.22 14.47 -19.92
N SER A 603 28.62 13.23 -19.69
CA SER A 603 29.31 12.35 -20.64
C SER A 603 28.41 11.25 -21.21
N SER A 604 27.36 10.84 -20.46
CA SER A 604 26.42 9.80 -20.91
C SER A 604 25.04 10.01 -20.35
N ILE A 605 24.01 9.78 -21.17
CA ILE A 605 22.60 9.88 -20.81
C ILE A 605 21.94 8.52 -21.03
N ILE A 606 21.28 7.99 -19.99
CA ILE A 606 20.66 6.66 -20.03
C ILE A 606 19.20 6.73 -19.60
N PRO A 607 18.27 6.32 -20.45
CA PRO A 607 16.87 6.14 -20.05
C PRO A 607 16.73 4.84 -19.27
N VAL A 608 16.01 4.90 -18.14
CA VAL A 608 15.75 3.73 -17.28
C VAL A 608 14.25 3.53 -17.15
N THR A 609 13.74 2.37 -17.54
CA THR A 609 12.30 2.01 -17.50
C THR A 609 11.85 1.45 -16.16
N GLY A 610 12.77 1.11 -15.26
CA GLY A 610 12.49 0.54 -13.94
C GLY A 610 13.79 0.24 -13.20
N ILE A 611 13.69 -0.22 -11.95
CA ILE A 611 14.83 -0.72 -11.19
C ILE A 611 14.67 -2.23 -11.15
N ASP A 612 15.26 -2.90 -12.14
CA ASP A 612 15.33 -4.35 -12.19
C ASP A 612 16.52 -4.82 -11.33
N GLU A 613 16.28 -5.76 -10.44
CA GLU A 613 17.30 -6.30 -9.54
C GLU A 613 18.38 -7.11 -10.29
N ASN A 614 18.08 -7.56 -11.50
CA ASN A 614 18.99 -8.34 -12.34
C ASN A 614 19.85 -7.47 -13.29
N GLN A 615 19.62 -6.16 -13.35
CA GLN A 615 20.34 -5.25 -14.24
C GLN A 615 21.52 -4.60 -13.56
N ASN A 616 22.59 -4.41 -14.35
CA ASN A 616 23.80 -3.70 -13.94
C ASN A 616 24.08 -2.51 -14.85
N LEU A 617 24.76 -1.52 -14.32
CA LEU A 617 25.38 -0.44 -15.09
C LEU A 617 26.85 -0.78 -15.33
N PHE A 618 27.21 -0.92 -16.58
CA PHE A 618 28.59 -1.13 -17.01
C PHE A 618 29.17 0.19 -17.53
N MET A 619 30.31 0.58 -16.98
CA MET A 619 30.94 1.89 -17.19
C MET A 619 32.33 1.69 -17.80
N VAL A 620 32.74 2.60 -18.70
CA VAL A 620 34.07 2.63 -19.27
C VAL A 620 34.65 4.05 -19.22
N THR A 621 35.91 4.17 -18.82
CA THR A 621 36.63 5.43 -18.80
C THR A 621 37.51 5.61 -20.06
N LYS A 622 37.95 6.82 -20.28
CA LYS A 622 38.84 7.21 -21.38
C LYS A 622 40.12 6.38 -21.39
N ASN A 623 40.69 6.09 -20.22
CA ASN A 623 41.91 5.32 -20.07
C ASN A 623 41.69 3.79 -20.01
N GLY A 624 40.50 3.31 -20.42
CA GLY A 624 40.21 1.88 -20.56
C GLY A 624 39.94 1.15 -19.25
N ILE A 625 39.56 1.86 -18.17
CA ILE A 625 39.09 1.26 -16.93
C ILE A 625 37.60 0.95 -17.07
N VAL A 626 37.20 -0.22 -16.59
CA VAL A 626 35.80 -0.67 -16.62
C VAL A 626 35.28 -0.98 -15.22
N LYS A 627 33.99 -0.76 -15.00
CA LYS A 627 33.31 -1.03 -13.74
C LYS A 627 31.91 -1.54 -13.99
N LYS A 628 31.47 -2.47 -13.16
CA LYS A 628 30.10 -3.01 -13.14
C LYS A 628 29.47 -2.74 -11.78
N THR A 629 28.25 -2.15 -11.76
CA THR A 629 27.53 -1.81 -10.52
C THR A 629 26.04 -2.15 -10.68
N PRO A 630 25.36 -2.83 -9.73
CA PRO A 630 23.94 -3.11 -9.81
C PRO A 630 23.11 -1.82 -9.88
N VAL A 631 22.05 -1.81 -10.69
CA VAL A 631 21.14 -0.66 -10.85
C VAL A 631 20.45 -0.30 -9.52
N THR A 632 20.25 -1.28 -8.65
CA THR A 632 19.66 -1.10 -7.32
C THR A 632 20.41 -0.12 -6.41
N GLU A 633 21.73 0.05 -6.63
CA GLU A 633 22.57 1.03 -5.93
C GLU A 633 22.16 2.49 -6.24
N TYR A 634 21.36 2.72 -7.27
CA TYR A 634 20.92 4.04 -7.76
C TYR A 634 19.42 4.32 -7.51
N LYS A 635 18.78 3.57 -6.60
CA LYS A 635 17.36 3.75 -6.24
C LYS A 635 17.05 5.19 -5.80
N ASN A 636 17.90 5.77 -4.96
CA ASN A 636 17.66 7.05 -4.29
C ASN A 636 18.73 8.08 -4.66
N ILE A 637 18.59 8.74 -5.81
CA ILE A 637 19.46 9.83 -6.23
C ILE A 637 18.89 11.16 -5.73
N ARG A 638 19.66 11.86 -4.91
CA ARG A 638 19.30 13.19 -4.41
C ARG A 638 19.56 14.25 -5.48
N LYS A 639 18.92 15.43 -5.37
CA LYS A 639 19.12 16.54 -6.33
C LYS A 639 20.60 16.94 -6.50
N GLY A 640 21.42 16.79 -5.48
CA GLY A 640 22.88 17.03 -5.54
C GLY A 640 23.68 15.90 -6.21
N GLY A 641 23.05 14.89 -6.79
CA GLY A 641 23.70 13.75 -7.42
C GLY A 641 24.34 12.76 -6.46
N LEU A 642 24.83 11.64 -7.00
CA LEU A 642 25.56 10.59 -6.29
C LEU A 642 26.88 10.28 -7.01
N ILE A 643 27.89 9.78 -6.30
CA ILE A 643 29.09 9.20 -6.89
C ILE A 643 28.73 7.85 -7.51
N ALA A 644 28.99 7.68 -8.80
CA ALA A 644 28.79 6.44 -9.55
C ALA A 644 30.08 5.62 -9.67
N VAL A 645 31.18 6.31 -9.89
CA VAL A 645 32.55 5.72 -9.98
C VAL A 645 33.57 6.73 -9.47
N ASN A 646 34.54 6.25 -8.73
CA ASN A 646 35.73 7.07 -8.40
C ASN A 646 36.69 7.03 -9.58
N ILE A 647 36.94 8.20 -10.17
CA ILE A 647 37.80 8.39 -11.35
C ILE A 647 39.12 9.00 -10.89
N ARG A 648 40.24 8.71 -11.57
CA ARG A 648 41.56 9.34 -11.35
C ARG A 648 41.56 10.74 -11.94
N ASP A 649 42.43 11.60 -11.46
CA ASP A 649 42.51 13.00 -11.88
C ASP A 649 42.81 13.20 -13.38
N ASP A 650 43.42 12.19 -14.03
CA ASP A 650 43.82 12.16 -15.44
C ASP A 650 42.89 11.33 -16.34
N ASP A 651 41.74 10.89 -15.82
CA ASP A 651 40.80 10.03 -16.53
C ASP A 651 39.38 10.66 -16.55
N GLU A 652 38.56 10.21 -17.47
CA GLU A 652 37.17 10.67 -17.64
C GLU A 652 36.23 9.50 -17.93
N LEU A 653 35.01 9.57 -17.45
CA LEU A 653 33.97 8.61 -17.80
C LEU A 653 33.46 8.90 -19.22
N ILE A 654 33.53 7.92 -20.12
CA ILE A 654 33.15 8.07 -21.53
C ILE A 654 31.75 7.56 -21.81
N GLU A 655 31.45 6.32 -21.42
CA GLU A 655 30.15 5.71 -21.73
C GLU A 655 29.70 4.79 -20.61
N VAL A 656 28.38 4.75 -20.40
CA VAL A 656 27.70 3.86 -19.46
C VAL A 656 26.58 3.14 -20.19
N LYS A 657 26.39 1.85 -19.92
CA LYS A 657 25.31 1.03 -20.49
C LYS A 657 24.68 0.12 -19.45
N THR A 658 23.42 -0.22 -19.67
CA THR A 658 22.72 -1.22 -18.89
C THR A 658 23.05 -2.61 -19.43
N THR A 659 23.38 -3.57 -18.55
CA THR A 659 23.71 -4.95 -18.91
C THR A 659 22.92 -5.94 -18.03
N ASP A 660 22.79 -7.17 -18.53
CA ASP A 660 22.01 -8.27 -17.95
C ASP A 660 22.83 -9.39 -17.29
N SER A 661 24.14 -9.19 -17.14
CA SER A 661 25.13 -10.15 -16.64
C SER A 661 25.53 -11.27 -17.62
N GLU A 662 25.01 -11.30 -18.82
CA GLU A 662 25.35 -12.29 -19.87
C GLU A 662 25.97 -11.65 -21.11
N SER A 663 26.03 -10.32 -21.17
CA SER A 663 26.46 -9.58 -22.34
C SER A 663 27.95 -9.67 -22.58
N GLU A 664 28.35 -9.58 -23.86
CA GLU A 664 29.74 -9.39 -24.28
C GLU A 664 30.02 -7.93 -24.55
N ILE A 665 31.13 -7.44 -24.05
CA ILE A 665 31.55 -6.04 -24.11
C ILE A 665 32.55 -5.83 -25.24
N PHE A 666 32.28 -4.84 -26.07
CA PHE A 666 33.17 -4.34 -27.09
C PHE A 666 33.66 -2.94 -26.72
N ILE A 667 34.95 -2.74 -26.56
CA ILE A 667 35.56 -1.43 -26.33
C ILE A 667 36.38 -1.08 -27.55
N VAL A 668 36.15 0.12 -28.11
CA VAL A 668 36.85 0.60 -29.33
C VAL A 668 37.60 1.87 -29.01
N THR A 669 38.84 1.96 -29.58
CA THR A 669 39.74 3.09 -29.35
C THR A 669 39.86 4.00 -30.57
N LYS A 670 40.37 5.19 -30.34
CA LYS A 670 40.63 6.23 -31.35
C LYS A 670 41.57 5.74 -32.44
N TYR A 671 42.56 4.94 -32.09
CA TYR A 671 43.54 4.39 -33.08
C TYR A 671 43.03 3.12 -33.77
N GLY A 672 41.71 2.81 -33.59
CA GLY A 672 41.05 1.73 -34.30
C GLY A 672 41.38 0.34 -33.78
N MET A 673 41.63 0.21 -32.50
CA MET A 673 41.72 -1.07 -31.81
C MET A 673 40.37 -1.43 -31.18
N CYS A 674 40.07 -2.72 -31.02
CA CYS A 674 38.84 -3.22 -30.41
C CYS A 674 39.11 -4.46 -29.54
N ILE A 675 38.63 -4.52 -28.34
CA ILE A 675 38.67 -5.71 -27.49
C ILE A 675 37.21 -6.20 -27.28
N ARG A 676 37.04 -7.53 -27.34
CA ARG A 676 35.76 -8.23 -26.99
C ARG A 676 36.04 -9.17 -25.85
N PHE A 677 35.28 -9.03 -24.75
CA PHE A 677 35.34 -9.93 -23.58
C PHE A 677 33.95 -10.09 -22.94
N ASN A 678 33.77 -11.15 -22.16
CA ASN A 678 32.50 -11.38 -21.44
C ASN A 678 32.43 -10.51 -20.17
N GLU A 679 31.28 -9.89 -19.94
CA GLU A 679 31.07 -9.01 -18.76
C GLU A 679 31.22 -9.75 -17.43
N THR A 680 31.08 -11.09 -17.38
CA THR A 680 31.31 -11.91 -16.19
C THR A 680 32.73 -11.81 -15.65
N GLU A 681 33.68 -11.41 -16.48
CA GLU A 681 35.07 -11.17 -16.04
C GLU A 681 35.23 -9.92 -15.16
N VAL A 682 34.17 -9.06 -15.12
CA VAL A 682 34.09 -7.88 -14.25
C VAL A 682 33.07 -8.14 -13.16
N ARG A 683 33.55 -8.37 -11.94
CA ARG A 683 32.67 -8.58 -10.80
C ARG A 683 31.86 -7.31 -10.47
N PRO A 684 30.59 -7.43 -10.06
CA PRO A 684 29.81 -6.29 -9.56
C PRO A 684 30.48 -5.68 -8.32
N THR A 685 30.53 -4.36 -8.26
CA THR A 685 31.12 -3.60 -7.15
C THR A 685 30.23 -2.43 -6.75
N GLY A 686 30.30 -1.99 -5.49
CA GLY A 686 29.59 -0.82 -5.00
C GLY A 686 30.03 0.48 -5.69
N ARG A 687 29.22 1.53 -5.56
CA ARG A 687 29.39 2.84 -6.23
C ARG A 687 30.77 3.49 -6.04
N ASN A 688 31.33 3.42 -4.85
CA ASN A 688 32.56 4.13 -4.44
C ASN A 688 33.86 3.40 -4.82
N THR A 689 33.89 2.64 -5.90
CA THR A 689 35.09 1.94 -6.39
C THR A 689 35.58 2.50 -7.71
N MET A 690 36.86 2.31 -8.03
CA MET A 690 37.49 2.81 -9.27
C MET A 690 37.29 1.88 -10.48
N GLY A 691 37.01 0.61 -10.29
CA GLY A 691 36.92 -0.36 -11.37
C GLY A 691 38.23 -1.14 -11.60
N VAL A 692 38.31 -1.82 -12.74
CA VAL A 692 39.43 -2.68 -13.14
C VAL A 692 39.84 -2.37 -14.60
N ARG A 693 41.08 -2.74 -15.00
CA ARG A 693 41.50 -2.56 -16.38
C ARG A 693 40.63 -3.40 -17.33
N GLY A 694 39.97 -2.75 -18.29
CA GLY A 694 39.22 -3.38 -19.37
C GLY A 694 40.05 -3.57 -20.64
N MET A 695 40.84 -2.58 -21.01
CA MET A 695 41.73 -2.60 -22.17
C MET A 695 43.09 -1.97 -21.84
N ASP A 696 44.15 -2.46 -22.45
CA ASP A 696 45.51 -1.91 -22.36
C ASP A 696 45.74 -1.02 -23.59
N LEU A 697 45.88 0.28 -23.36
CA LEU A 697 45.98 1.28 -24.43
C LEU A 697 47.43 1.58 -24.75
N ASP A 698 47.72 1.85 -26.03
CA ASP A 698 49.02 2.38 -26.44
C ASP A 698 49.12 3.89 -26.10
N ASP A 699 50.32 4.41 -26.02
CA ASP A 699 50.56 5.82 -25.67
C ASP A 699 49.81 6.77 -26.62
N GLY A 700 48.97 7.65 -26.06
CA GLY A 700 48.17 8.61 -26.79
C GLY A 700 46.89 8.07 -27.41
N ASP A 701 46.58 6.76 -27.22
CA ASP A 701 45.27 6.19 -27.57
C ASP A 701 44.23 6.38 -26.44
N GLU A 702 42.98 6.47 -26.80
CA GLU A 702 41.88 6.68 -25.87
C GLU A 702 40.66 5.88 -26.32
N VAL A 703 39.83 5.47 -25.35
CA VAL A 703 38.56 4.79 -25.63
C VAL A 703 37.55 5.79 -26.21
N VAL A 704 36.96 5.42 -27.35
CA VAL A 704 35.93 6.22 -28.05
C VAL A 704 34.51 5.76 -27.71
N GLY A 705 34.36 4.49 -27.40
CA GLY A 705 33.04 3.99 -27.07
C GLY A 705 33.00 2.50 -26.68
N MET A 706 31.90 2.11 -26.12
CA MET A 706 31.62 0.76 -25.67
C MET A 706 30.30 0.26 -26.26
N GLN A 707 30.27 -0.99 -26.74
CA GLN A 707 29.07 -1.60 -27.29
C GLN A 707 28.81 -2.99 -26.69
N LEU A 708 27.57 -3.47 -26.77
CA LEU A 708 27.17 -4.80 -26.32
C LEU A 708 26.77 -5.67 -27.51
N ASN A 709 27.03 -6.97 -27.45
CA ASN A 709 26.57 -7.94 -28.46
C ASN A 709 25.04 -7.98 -28.61
N THR A 710 24.30 -7.66 -27.59
CA THR A 710 22.84 -7.62 -27.59
C THR A 710 22.24 -6.45 -28.37
N GLN A 711 23.06 -5.47 -28.76
CA GLN A 711 22.61 -4.23 -29.42
C GLN A 711 22.65 -4.28 -30.93
N GLY A 712 23.16 -5.34 -31.56
CA GLY A 712 23.21 -5.51 -33.01
C GLY A 712 24.17 -6.61 -33.41
N ASP A 713 24.12 -7.00 -34.71
CA ASP A 713 24.92 -8.09 -35.29
C ASP A 713 26.25 -7.61 -35.87
N SER A 714 26.41 -6.30 -36.01
CA SER A 714 27.58 -5.69 -36.60
C SER A 714 28.00 -4.41 -35.87
N LEU A 715 29.33 -4.15 -35.80
CA LEU A 715 29.88 -2.87 -35.35
C LEU A 715 29.96 -1.89 -36.52
N LEU A 716 29.21 -0.79 -36.40
CA LEU A 716 29.43 0.40 -37.20
C LEU A 716 30.54 1.21 -36.59
N ILE A 717 31.61 1.49 -37.36
CA ILE A 717 32.75 2.30 -36.93
C ILE A 717 32.85 3.48 -37.87
N VAL A 718 32.87 4.69 -37.30
CA VAL A 718 32.92 5.96 -38.08
C VAL A 718 34.12 6.77 -37.67
N SER A 719 34.75 7.41 -38.68
CA SER A 719 35.91 8.28 -38.49
C SER A 719 35.54 9.77 -38.65
N GLU A 720 36.40 10.64 -38.12
CA GLU A 720 36.26 12.11 -38.12
C GLU A 720 35.98 12.74 -39.48
N LYS A 721 36.56 12.20 -40.57
CA LYS A 721 36.37 12.71 -41.94
C LYS A 721 35.17 12.04 -42.66
N GLY A 722 34.20 11.47 -41.93
CA GLY A 722 32.96 10.96 -42.47
C GLY A 722 33.03 9.63 -43.21
N TYR A 723 34.08 8.86 -43.02
CA TYR A 723 34.19 7.50 -43.53
C TYR A 723 33.73 6.51 -42.49
N GLY A 724 33.01 5.46 -42.89
CA GLY A 724 32.56 4.43 -41.96
C GLY A 724 32.32 3.10 -42.65
N LYS A 725 32.17 2.07 -41.82
CA LYS A 725 31.89 0.69 -42.23
C LYS A 725 31.17 -0.08 -41.16
N ARG A 726 30.51 -1.16 -41.57
CA ARG A 726 30.00 -2.19 -40.67
C ARG A 726 30.93 -3.40 -40.70
N THR A 727 31.16 -4.04 -39.59
CA THR A 727 31.92 -5.28 -39.47
C THR A 727 31.14 -6.24 -38.56
N LEU A 728 30.90 -7.49 -39.01
CA LEU A 728 30.17 -8.48 -38.21
C LEU A 728 30.88 -8.75 -36.87
N LEU A 729 30.11 -8.96 -35.81
CA LEU A 729 30.63 -9.18 -34.46
C LEU A 729 31.46 -10.48 -34.36
N ASP A 730 31.17 -11.49 -35.19
CA ASP A 730 31.89 -12.77 -35.24
C ASP A 730 33.35 -12.64 -35.69
N GLN A 731 33.72 -11.55 -36.39
CA GLN A 731 35.12 -11.28 -36.80
C GLN A 731 36.00 -10.83 -35.60
N PHE A 732 35.40 -10.60 -34.43
CA PHE A 732 36.13 -10.23 -33.20
C PHE A 732 36.15 -11.43 -32.26
N HIS A 733 37.28 -12.06 -32.06
CA HIS A 733 37.40 -13.16 -31.12
C HIS A 733 37.27 -12.66 -29.69
N ILE A 734 36.64 -13.46 -28.85
CA ILE A 734 36.54 -13.20 -27.40
C ILE A 734 37.95 -13.29 -26.81
N GLN A 735 38.36 -12.30 -26.04
CA GLN A 735 39.62 -12.19 -25.35
C GLN A 735 39.41 -11.98 -23.87
N HIS A 736 40.44 -12.15 -23.06
CA HIS A 736 40.40 -11.71 -21.67
C HIS A 736 40.50 -10.20 -21.58
N ARG A 737 39.78 -9.60 -20.64
CA ARG A 737 39.87 -8.15 -20.36
C ARG A 737 41.30 -7.73 -20.04
N GLY A 738 41.64 -6.47 -20.31
CA GLY A 738 42.96 -5.91 -20.04
C GLY A 738 44.02 -6.24 -21.11
N GLY A 739 43.64 -6.87 -22.24
CA GLY A 739 44.50 -7.03 -23.41
C GLY A 739 44.50 -5.79 -24.32
N LYS A 740 45.37 -5.74 -25.33
CA LYS A 740 45.47 -4.66 -26.34
C LYS A 740 44.36 -4.70 -27.39
N GLY A 741 43.60 -5.80 -27.46
CA GLY A 741 42.55 -5.97 -28.46
C GLY A 741 43.09 -6.28 -29.87
N LEU A 742 42.19 -6.13 -30.87
CA LEU A 742 42.42 -6.41 -32.29
C LEU A 742 42.19 -5.16 -33.13
N LYS A 743 42.97 -5.00 -34.20
CA LYS A 743 42.73 -3.87 -35.10
C LYS A 743 41.37 -3.97 -35.77
N CYS A 744 40.51 -2.99 -35.57
CA CYS A 744 39.15 -2.93 -36.07
C CYS A 744 38.92 -1.93 -37.19
N TYR A 745 39.84 -0.96 -37.37
CA TYR A 745 39.76 0.06 -38.42
C TYR A 745 41.16 0.39 -38.97
N LYS A 746 41.27 0.61 -40.28
CA LYS A 746 42.53 1.05 -40.91
C LYS A 746 42.50 2.56 -41.02
N ILE A 747 43.22 3.23 -40.16
CA ILE A 747 43.37 4.69 -40.17
C ILE A 747 44.23 5.08 -41.36
N MET A 748 43.84 6.11 -42.10
CA MET A 748 44.51 6.72 -43.21
C MET A 748 44.35 8.23 -43.12
N GLU A 749 45.23 8.99 -43.72
CA GLU A 749 45.18 10.47 -43.75
C GLU A 749 43.82 11.00 -44.26
N LYS A 750 43.21 10.31 -45.24
CA LYS A 750 41.90 10.67 -45.81
C LYS A 750 40.72 10.34 -44.91
N THR A 751 40.86 9.44 -43.92
CA THR A 751 39.76 9.01 -43.03
C THR A 751 39.86 9.69 -41.69
N GLY A 752 41.06 10.02 -41.23
CA GLY A 752 41.30 10.47 -39.89
C GLY A 752 41.05 9.38 -38.83
N TYR A 753 40.97 9.76 -37.57
CA TYR A 753 40.79 8.87 -36.42
C TYR A 753 39.35 8.39 -36.25
N VAL A 754 39.16 7.33 -35.49
CA VAL A 754 37.84 6.84 -35.13
C VAL A 754 37.19 7.78 -34.08
N VAL A 755 35.93 8.21 -34.33
CA VAL A 755 35.21 9.13 -33.47
C VAL A 755 33.94 8.49 -32.88
N GLY A 756 33.49 7.36 -33.45
CA GLY A 756 32.28 6.73 -32.93
C GLY A 756 32.13 5.27 -33.33
N VAL A 757 31.48 4.51 -32.43
CA VAL A 757 31.14 3.12 -32.64
C VAL A 757 29.71 2.86 -32.17
N LYS A 758 28.94 2.08 -32.96
CA LYS A 758 27.59 1.59 -32.57
C LYS A 758 27.40 0.15 -33.01
N ALA A 759 26.75 -0.67 -32.18
CA ALA A 759 26.28 -1.98 -32.58
C ALA A 759 24.94 -1.84 -33.30
N VAL A 760 24.80 -2.39 -34.50
CA VAL A 760 23.67 -2.15 -35.39
C VAL A 760 23.26 -3.41 -36.16
N ASN A 761 21.99 -3.48 -36.51
CA ASN A 761 21.36 -4.43 -37.43
C ASN A 761 21.05 -3.75 -38.79
N ASP A 762 20.59 -4.52 -39.78
CA ASP A 762 20.26 -4.00 -41.12
C ASP A 762 19.03 -3.05 -41.09
N ASP A 763 18.11 -3.26 -40.18
CA ASP A 763 16.88 -2.47 -39.99
C ASP A 763 17.07 -1.19 -39.17
N HIS A 764 18.26 -1.01 -38.58
CA HIS A 764 18.53 0.18 -37.76
C HIS A 764 18.80 1.42 -38.63
N GLU A 765 18.53 2.56 -38.03
CA GLU A 765 18.91 3.87 -38.57
C GLU A 765 19.86 4.57 -37.58
N ILE A 766 20.79 5.34 -38.10
CA ILE A 766 21.70 6.15 -37.29
C ILE A 766 21.60 7.61 -37.67
N MET A 767 21.91 8.47 -36.73
CA MET A 767 22.18 9.90 -36.96
C MET A 767 23.70 10.16 -36.83
N MET A 768 24.29 10.77 -37.84
CA MET A 768 25.66 11.31 -37.79
C MET A 768 25.56 12.81 -37.53
N ILE A 769 26.31 13.26 -36.55
CA ILE A 769 26.33 14.63 -36.08
C ILE A 769 27.70 15.23 -36.37
N THR A 770 27.69 16.41 -36.99
CA THR A 770 28.94 17.11 -37.34
C THR A 770 29.22 18.27 -36.39
N THR A 771 30.47 18.70 -36.31
CA THR A 771 30.90 19.87 -35.53
C THR A 771 30.19 21.16 -36.02
N GLY A 772 29.78 21.22 -37.28
CA GLY A 772 28.95 22.32 -37.80
C GLY A 772 27.44 22.25 -37.48
N GLY A 773 27.00 21.35 -36.58
CA GLY A 773 25.59 21.19 -36.18
C GLY A 773 24.69 20.55 -37.24
N ILE A 774 25.26 19.97 -38.29
CA ILE A 774 24.53 19.25 -39.35
C ILE A 774 24.30 17.81 -38.88
N ILE A 775 23.06 17.36 -39.02
CA ILE A 775 22.64 15.99 -38.72
C ILE A 775 22.17 15.30 -39.99
N ILE A 776 22.69 14.10 -40.25
CA ILE A 776 22.19 13.22 -41.30
C ILE A 776 21.72 11.90 -40.73
N GLN A 777 20.56 11.42 -41.16
CA GLN A 777 20.02 10.13 -40.80
C GLN A 777 20.27 9.13 -41.94
N LEU A 778 20.86 7.98 -41.61
CA LEU A 778 21.25 6.97 -42.60
C LEU A 778 20.69 5.61 -42.18
N ARG A 779 20.23 4.82 -43.16
CA ARG A 779 19.82 3.43 -42.97
C ARG A 779 21.02 2.49 -43.00
N MET A 780 21.04 1.50 -42.13
CA MET A 780 22.16 0.60 -42.00
C MET A 780 22.29 -0.36 -43.19
N ASN A 781 21.20 -0.75 -43.84
CA ASN A 781 21.24 -1.58 -45.04
C ASN A 781 21.98 -0.90 -46.23
N ASP A 782 22.09 0.44 -46.25
CA ASP A 782 22.81 1.19 -47.28
C ASP A 782 24.31 1.17 -47.09
N ILE A 783 24.79 0.69 -45.92
CA ILE A 783 26.20 0.67 -45.54
C ILE A 783 26.74 -0.74 -45.67
N ARG A 784 27.75 -0.93 -46.52
CA ARG A 784 28.34 -2.25 -46.78
C ARG A 784 29.02 -2.84 -45.54
N VAL A 785 28.81 -4.14 -45.33
CA VAL A 785 29.60 -4.92 -44.39
C VAL A 785 30.99 -5.20 -45.00
N LEU A 786 32.01 -4.86 -44.25
CA LEU A 786 33.41 -4.96 -44.69
C LEU A 786 34.22 -5.68 -43.61
N ASN A 787 35.37 -6.26 -44.07
CA ASN A 787 36.30 -6.93 -43.17
C ASN A 787 36.92 -5.99 -42.13
N ARG A 788 37.36 -6.57 -41.02
CA ARG A 788 37.87 -5.85 -39.85
C ARG A 788 38.97 -4.83 -40.14
N ILE A 789 39.95 -5.14 -41.03
CA ILE A 789 41.09 -4.25 -41.34
C ILE A 789 40.84 -3.50 -42.68
N THR A 790 39.81 -2.65 -42.70
CA THR A 790 39.53 -1.76 -43.85
C THR A 790 39.25 -0.34 -43.38
N SER A 791 39.34 0.65 -44.30
CA SER A 791 39.12 2.07 -43.96
C SER A 791 37.70 2.57 -44.22
N GLY A 792 36.75 1.69 -44.60
CA GLY A 792 35.37 2.05 -44.83
C GLY A 792 35.08 2.78 -46.14
N VAL A 793 33.84 3.26 -46.26
CA VAL A 793 33.32 4.05 -47.39
C VAL A 793 32.87 5.43 -46.90
N LYS A 794 32.83 6.40 -47.79
CA LYS A 794 32.35 7.75 -47.46
C LYS A 794 30.85 7.71 -47.17
N MET A 795 30.44 8.14 -46.00
CA MET A 795 29.04 8.14 -45.52
C MET A 795 28.40 9.51 -45.60
N ILE A 796 29.17 10.56 -45.37
CA ILE A 796 28.72 11.97 -45.44
C ILE A 796 29.74 12.79 -46.21
N ASP A 797 29.28 13.82 -46.93
CA ASP A 797 30.14 14.82 -47.58
C ASP A 797 30.28 16.04 -46.67
N LEU A 798 31.50 16.23 -46.16
CA LEU A 798 31.81 17.26 -45.18
C LEU A 798 32.43 18.46 -45.89
N ALA A 799 32.05 19.68 -45.48
CA ALA A 799 32.74 20.90 -45.91
C ALA A 799 34.11 21.02 -45.22
N ASP A 800 35.01 21.82 -45.79
CA ASP A 800 36.35 22.03 -45.25
C ASP A 800 36.29 22.54 -43.79
N GLY A 801 37.03 21.87 -42.92
CA GLY A 801 37.07 22.20 -41.49
C GLY A 801 35.95 21.66 -40.66
N ILE A 802 34.97 20.91 -41.23
CA ILE A 802 33.90 20.25 -40.51
C ILE A 802 34.22 18.76 -40.35
N GLU A 803 34.08 18.24 -39.15
CA GLU A 803 34.33 16.84 -38.82
C GLU A 803 33.06 16.18 -38.27
N VAL A 804 33.02 14.85 -38.30
CA VAL A 804 32.00 14.10 -37.57
C VAL A 804 32.34 14.16 -36.07
N ALA A 805 31.41 14.70 -35.28
CA ALA A 805 31.57 14.82 -33.83
C ALA A 805 31.11 13.55 -33.11
N LYS A 806 29.95 13.00 -33.49
CA LYS A 806 29.35 11.83 -32.80
C LYS A 806 28.35 11.10 -33.70
N ILE A 807 28.01 9.87 -33.31
CA ILE A 807 26.96 9.08 -33.95
C ILE A 807 25.94 8.61 -32.89
N ALA A 808 24.67 8.71 -33.22
CA ALA A 808 23.56 8.26 -32.41
C ALA A 808 22.72 7.21 -33.15
N LYS A 809 22.25 6.18 -32.47
CA LYS A 809 21.35 5.17 -33.03
C LYS A 809 19.90 5.62 -32.79
N VAL A 810 19.09 5.58 -33.84
CA VAL A 810 17.63 5.74 -33.71
C VAL A 810 17.09 4.41 -33.20
N ARG A 811 16.46 4.38 -32.04
CA ARG A 811 15.80 3.17 -31.53
C ARG A 811 14.58 2.88 -32.38
N ASP A 812 14.43 1.64 -32.80
CA ASP A 812 13.19 1.13 -33.29
C ASP A 812 12.08 1.24 -32.24
N LYS A 813 10.81 1.26 -32.69
CA LYS A 813 9.64 1.20 -31.83
C LYS A 813 9.91 0.20 -30.71
N VAL A 814 9.77 0.63 -29.49
CA VAL A 814 9.91 -0.23 -28.31
C VAL A 814 9.04 -1.46 -28.52
N SER A 815 9.65 -2.64 -28.67
CA SER A 815 8.95 -3.89 -28.49
C SER A 815 8.66 -3.99 -27.00
N ASP A 816 7.54 -3.43 -26.58
CA ASP A 816 7.01 -3.67 -25.24
C ASP A 816 6.79 -5.17 -25.12
N GLY A 817 7.36 -5.77 -24.10
CA GLY A 817 7.11 -7.15 -23.69
C GLY A 817 5.70 -7.35 -23.12
N THR A 818 4.72 -6.61 -23.63
CA THR A 818 3.29 -6.78 -23.38
C THR A 818 2.57 -6.63 -24.72
N ASN A 819 2.57 -7.71 -25.49
CA ASN A 819 1.74 -7.89 -26.69
C ASN A 819 0.27 -8.10 -26.27
N GLU A 820 -0.39 -7.14 -25.62
CA GLU A 820 -1.85 -7.16 -25.43
C GLU A 820 -2.59 -5.96 -26.03
N TYR A 821 -1.88 -4.98 -26.63
CA TYR A 821 -2.53 -3.86 -27.31
C TYR A 821 -2.22 -3.72 -28.82
N ALA A 822 -1.56 -4.72 -29.42
CA ALA A 822 -1.28 -4.73 -30.85
C ALA A 822 -2.47 -5.20 -31.75
N ASN A 823 -3.61 -5.56 -31.15
CA ASN A 823 -4.79 -6.03 -31.88
C ASN A 823 -5.91 -5.01 -32.05
N VAL A 824 -5.68 -3.73 -31.73
CA VAL A 824 -6.71 -2.70 -31.92
C VAL A 824 -6.68 -2.12 -33.34
N ASP A 825 -5.52 -2.10 -34.00
CA ASP A 825 -5.41 -1.60 -35.37
C ASP A 825 -5.78 -2.65 -36.45
N GLU A 826 -5.60 -3.96 -36.17
CA GLU A 826 -6.13 -5.01 -37.06
C GLU A 826 -7.65 -5.23 -36.92
N ALA A 827 -8.26 -4.80 -35.81
CA ALA A 827 -9.71 -4.83 -35.63
C ALA A 827 -10.39 -3.66 -36.37
N ALA A 828 -9.67 -2.57 -36.68
CA ALA A 828 -10.21 -1.44 -37.44
C ALA A 828 -10.26 -1.71 -38.96
N GLU A 829 -9.36 -2.55 -39.50
CA GLU A 829 -9.41 -2.94 -40.93
C GLU A 829 -10.44 -4.04 -41.25
N ASN A 830 -10.97 -4.75 -40.25
CA ASN A 830 -12.01 -5.79 -40.44
C ASN A 830 -13.45 -5.30 -40.19
N VAL A 831 -13.67 -4.00 -39.94
CA VAL A 831 -15.02 -3.43 -39.70
C VAL A 831 -15.65 -2.86 -40.98
N GLU A 832 -14.99 -2.87 -42.14
CA GLU A 832 -15.59 -2.42 -43.42
C GLU A 832 -16.60 -3.38 -44.06
N ASN A 833 -16.98 -4.49 -43.43
CA ASN A 833 -18.00 -5.43 -43.94
C ASN A 833 -19.12 -5.75 -42.94
N VAL A 834 -19.53 -4.81 -42.11
CA VAL A 834 -20.81 -4.93 -41.40
C VAL A 834 -21.84 -4.05 -42.12
N VAL A 835 -22.75 -4.69 -42.84
CA VAL A 835 -23.92 -4.08 -43.46
C VAL A 835 -24.77 -3.47 -42.35
N ILE A 836 -24.80 -2.13 -42.31
CA ILE A 836 -25.74 -1.37 -41.46
C ILE A 836 -27.08 -1.42 -42.19
N ILE A 837 -28.03 -2.14 -41.62
CA ILE A 837 -29.44 -2.04 -41.99
C ILE A 837 -29.95 -0.75 -41.36
N HIS A 838 -30.13 0.28 -42.18
CA HIS A 838 -30.89 1.45 -41.79
C HIS A 838 -32.39 1.11 -41.79
N ASP A 839 -33.02 1.03 -40.67
CA ASP A 839 -34.45 1.26 -40.53
C ASP A 839 -34.66 2.79 -40.59
N GLU A 840 -35.16 3.25 -41.74
CA GLU A 840 -35.67 4.58 -41.92
C GLU A 840 -36.94 4.71 -41.08
N VAL A 841 -36.91 5.60 -40.10
CA VAL A 841 -38.12 6.17 -39.50
C VAL A 841 -38.21 7.58 -39.98
N ASP A 842 -39.10 7.81 -40.98
CA ASP A 842 -39.56 9.09 -41.42
C ASP A 842 -40.18 9.84 -40.24
N LEU A 843 -39.61 10.99 -39.91
CA LEU A 843 -40.30 12.06 -39.18
C LEU A 843 -40.23 13.32 -40.04
N ASP A 844 -41.33 13.56 -40.75
CA ASP A 844 -41.65 14.84 -41.30
C ASP A 844 -41.62 15.94 -40.22
N ILE A 845 -40.78 16.93 -40.40
CA ILE A 845 -40.91 18.23 -39.70
C ILE A 845 -40.87 19.30 -40.78
N ASP A 846 -42.04 19.95 -40.91
CA ASP A 846 -42.26 21.11 -41.77
C ASP A 846 -41.34 22.28 -41.43
N ASP A 847 -40.78 22.85 -42.47
CA ASP A 847 -40.21 24.19 -42.50
C ASP A 847 -41.34 25.21 -42.30
N GLU A 848 -41.16 26.11 -41.32
CA GLU A 848 -41.53 27.54 -41.32
C GLU A 848 -41.31 28.13 -39.93
N ASP A 849 -40.32 28.97 -39.78
CA ASP A 849 -40.39 30.35 -39.34
C ASP A 849 -39.02 30.93 -38.93
N ASP A 850 -38.55 31.76 -39.85
CA ASP A 850 -37.53 32.78 -39.57
C ASP A 850 -38.05 33.80 -38.55
N GLU A 851 -37.45 33.93 -37.39
CA GLU A 851 -37.49 35.18 -36.63
C GLU A 851 -36.12 35.53 -36.00
N LYS A 852 -35.62 36.64 -36.49
CA LYS A 852 -34.43 37.39 -36.13
C LYS A 852 -34.40 37.74 -34.63
N LEU A 853 -33.39 37.35 -33.92
CA LEU A 853 -33.02 37.94 -32.64
C LEU A 853 -32.02 39.07 -32.85
N ILE A 854 -32.52 40.30 -32.61
CA ILE A 854 -31.82 41.57 -32.61
C ILE A 854 -31.11 41.71 -31.24
N PHE A 855 -29.78 41.92 -31.24
CA PHE A 855 -29.04 42.39 -30.08
C PHE A 855 -29.23 43.90 -29.91
N PRO A 856 -29.48 44.47 -28.75
CA PRO A 856 -29.43 45.92 -28.53
C PRO A 856 -27.96 46.36 -28.36
N LYS A 857 -27.68 47.47 -29.03
CA LYS A 857 -26.47 48.25 -28.90
C LYS A 857 -26.46 49.01 -27.58
N GLU A 858 -25.30 49.09 -26.98
CA GLU A 858 -24.97 50.04 -25.92
C GLU A 858 -25.12 51.48 -26.43
N GLU A 859 -25.85 52.33 -25.68
CA GLU A 859 -25.75 53.75 -25.73
C GLU A 859 -24.98 54.22 -24.47
N GLU A 860 -23.91 54.95 -24.77
CA GLU A 860 -23.23 55.86 -23.84
C GLU A 860 -24.17 57.06 -23.60
N GLU A 861 -24.27 57.51 -22.37
CA GLU A 861 -24.25 58.94 -22.04
C GLU A 861 -24.42 59.17 -20.53
N GLU A 862 -23.44 59.98 -20.04
CA GLU A 862 -23.28 60.89 -18.90
C GLU A 862 -23.07 60.25 -17.51
#